data_12fcda7e666e17f7a30016837f3c3fe4
#
_entry.id   12fcda7e666e17f7a30016837f3c3fe4
#
_cell.length_a   1.000
_cell.length_b   1.000
_cell.length_c   1.000
_cell.angle_alpha   90.00
_cell.angle_beta   90.00
_cell.angle_gamma   90.00
#
_symmetry.space_group_name_H-M   'P 1'
#
loop_
_entity.id
_entity.type
_entity.pdbx_description
1 polymer ?
#
loop_
_entity_poly.entity_id
_entity_poly.type
_entity_poly.pdbx_seq_one_letter_code
_entity_poly.pdbx_strand_id
1 'polypeptide(L)'
;MKLSKTLFPGIVAAIALVPLALTAAPASAAPGGDPDHPWRRDHWPQIQPWQRDQPDEVQALRGRASRVVAPIDPQNWKNPDHMTWADYKKIPGTDWANPAVKGSSRTFKGALVLLDYPNQPFVVTQPQNSTVFGNPSSQAHDIPRDQVAKFYQDFLNTPNELNRGHTLHEYWMEDSGGRYGVDLTAFGPYTMPGKSYEYAMEYQRDACPAGDNCNRNLRTDGKAAWVADVGQDVASQYDFVFYLSAGQDESSTWQEFGMMKFPTKEDVTDDFGPPDPNLPNWSRTRYVDWTSWAAGSTFWPNANIGVDSVQAESSGQGVFAHEFSHILGVLDNYNNPYGNPPVRSYTGIWEMLSRGSFNGPGGPHSRWLIPPTAGASMGAQHMLRNKIKLNMVDEQNVLRLSREALRDSGMVVATVTAREVQPGKKGLTGVNISFDTGDKSSGSCTQQANPLCDGGGYDNYTVEVVDRMGSDSFTPDSGVLLAKTKNQDRAPFEWVIDANPQDIDMTDYVLPDGTEVPITIGDYRQLADALFHAGTDSGSQYEYEDEANRLHFYITDMQRDAKGILSYTVAIRSLDGSGPQKRGVKLLPGAGVPGAEKGVSMCSFPLFNTGKAASAQGQHPEDVSAYLNSDVYRLKAEVEGNGWTTITPNALAAVDFGGKQTVTVFAQQSAGGSRHGTVKLTATSESDPSKTMTATCHVNGL
;
A
#
# COMPACT_ATOMS: atom_id res chain seq x y z
N MET A 1 50.40 -31.95 3.46
CA MET A 1 49.33 -31.85 2.46
C MET A 1 48.84 -30.40 2.44
N LYS A 2 49.22 -29.61 1.47
CA LYS A 2 48.99 -28.14 1.41
C LYS A 2 47.62 -27.88 0.84
N LEU A 3 46.77 -27.13 1.58
CA LEU A 3 45.52 -26.57 1.07
C LEU A 3 45.77 -25.14 0.59
N SER A 4 45.53 -24.96 -0.69
CA SER A 4 45.61 -23.71 -1.43
C SER A 4 44.44 -22.78 -1.02
N LYS A 5 44.76 -21.53 -0.65
CA LYS A 5 43.82 -20.43 -0.51
C LYS A 5 43.64 -19.78 -1.89
N THR A 6 42.47 -19.91 -2.45
CA THR A 6 42.02 -19.10 -3.60
C THR A 6 41.27 -17.87 -3.10
N LEU A 7 41.88 -16.70 -3.27
CA LEU A 7 41.26 -15.39 -3.14
C LEU A 7 40.35 -15.14 -4.33
N PHE A 8 39.10 -14.79 -4.09
CA PHE A 8 38.22 -14.16 -5.08
C PHE A 8 38.40 -12.64 -5.00
N PRO A 9 38.62 -11.94 -6.11
CA PRO A 9 38.63 -10.49 -6.11
C PRO A 9 37.19 -9.98 -6.14
N GLY A 10 36.84 -9.15 -5.15
CA GLY A 10 35.60 -8.39 -5.14
C GLY A 10 35.60 -7.36 -6.27
N ILE A 11 34.58 -7.40 -7.10
CA ILE A 11 34.29 -6.35 -8.08
C ILE A 11 33.56 -5.25 -7.34
N VAL A 12 34.27 -4.16 -7.06
CA VAL A 12 33.68 -2.89 -6.64
C VAL A 12 33.14 -2.23 -7.91
N ALA A 13 31.84 -2.25 -8.09
CA ALA A 13 31.19 -1.43 -9.11
C ALA A 13 31.17 0.03 -8.65
N ALA A 14 32.07 0.83 -9.20
CA ALA A 14 32.03 2.27 -9.05
C ALA A 14 30.84 2.82 -9.84
N ILE A 15 29.80 3.22 -9.15
CA ILE A 15 28.70 4.03 -9.72
C ILE A 15 29.23 5.46 -9.82
N ALA A 16 29.51 5.91 -11.03
CA ALA A 16 29.84 7.30 -11.30
C ALA A 16 28.59 8.16 -11.11
N LEU A 17 28.55 8.92 -10.02
CA LEU A 17 27.59 9.99 -9.79
C LEU A 17 27.97 11.20 -10.62
N VAL A 18 27.16 11.53 -11.62
CA VAL A 18 27.23 12.80 -12.34
C VAL A 18 26.55 13.85 -11.47
N PRO A 19 27.17 14.98 -11.15
CA PRO A 19 26.50 16.05 -10.43
C PRO A 19 25.46 16.70 -11.34
N LEU A 20 24.17 16.51 -11.06
CA LEU A 20 23.11 17.30 -11.66
C LEU A 20 23.02 18.63 -10.90
N ALA A 21 23.42 19.70 -11.54
CA ALA A 21 23.04 21.04 -11.12
C ALA A 21 21.53 21.17 -11.24
N LEU A 22 20.84 21.33 -10.11
CA LEU A 22 19.43 21.68 -10.07
C LEU A 22 19.25 23.14 -10.50
N THR A 23 19.06 23.36 -11.80
CA THR A 23 18.36 24.55 -12.25
C THR A 23 16.87 24.21 -12.23
N ALA A 24 16.11 24.88 -11.40
CA ALA A 24 14.65 24.85 -11.47
C ALA A 24 14.24 25.30 -12.87
N ALA A 25 13.82 24.36 -13.70
CA ALA A 25 13.15 24.67 -14.95
C ALA A 25 11.72 25.06 -14.61
N PRO A 26 11.18 26.12 -15.25
CA PRO A 26 9.76 26.41 -15.13
C PRO A 26 8.96 25.19 -15.59
N ALA A 27 7.87 24.88 -14.89
CA ALA A 27 6.97 23.82 -15.28
C ALA A 27 6.58 24.03 -16.76
N SER A 28 7.15 23.20 -17.64
CA SER A 28 6.72 23.19 -19.02
C SER A 28 5.35 22.54 -19.06
N ALA A 29 4.38 23.26 -19.64
CA ALA A 29 3.11 22.66 -19.99
C ALA A 29 3.33 21.30 -20.63
N ALA A 30 2.58 20.31 -20.20
CA ALA A 30 2.67 18.95 -20.73
C ALA A 30 2.58 19.00 -22.27
N PRO A 31 3.44 18.27 -22.98
CA PRO A 31 3.31 18.19 -24.44
C PRO A 31 1.93 17.65 -24.75
N GLY A 32 1.20 18.32 -25.62
CA GLY A 32 -0.10 17.86 -26.10
C GLY A 32 0.02 16.40 -26.56
N GLY A 33 -0.53 15.47 -25.78
CA GLY A 33 -0.44 14.05 -26.06
C GLY A 33 -1.13 13.72 -27.38
N ASP A 34 -0.62 12.69 -28.03
CA ASP A 34 -1.18 12.08 -29.24
C ASP A 34 -2.71 11.88 -29.07
N PRO A 35 -3.57 12.42 -29.95
CA PRO A 35 -5.00 12.27 -29.87
C PRO A 35 -5.49 10.82 -29.81
N ASP A 36 -4.75 9.86 -30.36
CA ASP A 36 -5.13 8.46 -30.52
C ASP A 36 -4.41 7.51 -29.55
N HIS A 37 -3.73 8.04 -28.51
CA HIS A 37 -3.01 7.19 -27.56
C HIS A 37 -4.00 6.41 -26.69
N PRO A 38 -3.85 5.07 -26.54
CA PRO A 38 -4.79 4.22 -25.80
C PRO A 38 -4.97 4.57 -24.31
N TRP A 39 -4.08 5.40 -23.77
CA TRP A 39 -4.09 5.89 -22.38
C TRP A 39 -4.85 7.20 -22.17
N ARG A 40 -5.58 7.67 -23.18
CA ARG A 40 -6.44 8.82 -22.98
C ARG A 40 -7.63 8.48 -22.10
N ARG A 41 -8.00 9.42 -21.24
CA ARG A 41 -9.16 9.34 -20.33
C ARG A 41 -10.47 8.95 -21.00
N ASP A 42 -10.62 9.24 -22.30
CA ASP A 42 -11.81 8.97 -23.10
C ASP A 42 -12.07 7.46 -23.29
N HIS A 43 -11.05 6.61 -23.09
CA HIS A 43 -11.10 5.16 -23.20
C HIS A 43 -11.23 4.44 -21.85
N TRP A 44 -11.21 5.18 -20.75
CA TRP A 44 -11.26 4.63 -19.40
C TRP A 44 -12.67 4.72 -18.82
N PRO A 45 -13.05 3.84 -17.88
CA PRO A 45 -14.32 3.96 -17.18
C PRO A 45 -14.46 5.35 -16.56
N GLN A 46 -15.60 6.01 -16.79
CA GLN A 46 -15.82 7.42 -16.43
C GLN A 46 -16.05 7.64 -14.92
N ILE A 47 -15.45 6.85 -14.06
CA ILE A 47 -15.55 7.01 -12.62
C ILE A 47 -14.27 7.65 -12.14
N GLN A 48 -14.38 8.88 -11.64
CA GLN A 48 -13.24 9.66 -11.21
C GLN A 48 -13.26 9.81 -9.67
N PRO A 49 -12.52 9.01 -8.93
CA PRO A 49 -12.54 9.05 -7.46
C PRO A 49 -11.83 10.26 -6.84
N TRP A 50 -11.11 11.07 -7.61
CA TRP A 50 -10.03 11.93 -7.16
C TRP A 50 -10.29 13.42 -7.11
N GLN A 51 -11.49 13.90 -7.27
CA GLN A 51 -11.75 15.31 -6.99
C GLN A 51 -11.73 15.56 -5.48
N ARG A 52 -10.53 15.63 -4.93
CA ARG A 52 -10.24 15.66 -3.49
C ARG A 52 -10.87 16.82 -2.77
N ASP A 53 -10.98 17.96 -3.44
CA ASP A 53 -11.48 19.20 -2.85
C ASP A 53 -12.95 19.48 -3.19
N GLN A 54 -13.63 18.57 -3.90
CA GLN A 54 -15.05 18.72 -4.23
C GLN A 54 -15.82 17.41 -3.94
N PRO A 55 -15.98 17.03 -2.67
CA PRO A 55 -16.71 15.82 -2.28
C PRO A 55 -18.14 15.76 -2.82
N ASP A 56 -18.76 16.94 -2.98
CA ASP A 56 -20.15 17.05 -3.40
C ASP A 56 -20.36 16.79 -4.91
N GLU A 57 -19.40 17.12 -5.77
CA GLU A 57 -19.51 16.85 -7.21
C GLU A 57 -19.24 15.38 -7.55
N VAL A 58 -18.28 14.75 -6.89
CA VAL A 58 -18.03 13.32 -7.04
C VAL A 58 -19.19 12.50 -6.48
N GLN A 59 -19.72 12.88 -5.34
CA GLN A 59 -20.95 12.29 -4.80
C GLN A 59 -22.15 12.57 -5.71
N ALA A 60 -22.24 13.72 -6.37
CA ALA A 60 -23.31 14.03 -7.30
C ALA A 60 -23.21 13.23 -8.61
N LEU A 61 -22.01 12.95 -9.10
CA LEU A 61 -21.80 12.07 -10.27
C LEU A 61 -22.06 10.60 -9.91
N ARG A 62 -21.59 10.14 -8.76
CA ARG A 62 -21.91 8.82 -8.19
C ARG A 62 -23.40 8.70 -7.89
N GLY A 63 -24.00 9.74 -7.33
CA GLY A 63 -25.42 9.78 -6.96
C GLY A 63 -26.40 9.80 -8.14
N ARG A 64 -26.00 10.09 -9.36
CA ARG A 64 -26.89 10.03 -10.56
C ARG A 64 -27.04 8.64 -11.12
N ALA A 65 -26.02 7.79 -11.04
CA ALA A 65 -26.08 6.40 -11.49
C ALA A 65 -26.68 5.46 -10.45
N SER A 66 -26.48 5.68 -9.14
CA SER A 66 -26.72 4.71 -8.08
C SER A 66 -27.91 4.99 -7.16
N ARG A 67 -28.73 6.02 -7.41
CA ARG A 67 -29.89 6.33 -6.52
C ARG A 67 -30.96 5.24 -6.46
N VAL A 68 -30.95 4.32 -7.41
CA VAL A 68 -31.98 3.28 -7.55
C VAL A 68 -31.53 1.95 -6.94
N VAL A 69 -30.26 1.60 -7.10
CA VAL A 69 -29.68 0.37 -6.57
C VAL A 69 -28.23 0.68 -6.14
N ALA A 70 -27.92 0.46 -4.88
CA ALA A 70 -26.56 0.61 -4.38
C ALA A 70 -25.66 -0.47 -4.97
N PRO A 71 -24.40 -0.16 -5.32
CA PRO A 71 -23.38 -1.15 -5.63
C PRO A 71 -23.24 -2.17 -4.48
N ILE A 72 -22.89 -3.40 -4.83
CA ILE A 72 -22.71 -4.46 -3.82
C ILE A 72 -21.44 -4.24 -2.99
N ASP A 73 -20.44 -3.60 -3.59
CA ASP A 73 -19.14 -3.32 -3.01
C ASP A 73 -18.67 -1.91 -3.43
N PRO A 74 -19.29 -0.86 -2.91
CA PRO A 74 -18.90 0.49 -3.29
C PRO A 74 -17.49 0.79 -2.80
N GLN A 75 -16.63 1.32 -3.66
CA GLN A 75 -15.36 1.88 -3.28
C GLN A 75 -15.58 2.96 -2.21
N ASN A 76 -15.05 2.72 -1.02
CA ASN A 76 -15.18 3.63 0.10
C ASN A 76 -13.86 4.38 0.29
N TRP A 77 -13.42 5.02 -0.78
CA TRP A 77 -12.19 5.76 -0.78
C TRP A 77 -12.26 6.97 0.15
N LYS A 78 -11.21 7.16 0.94
CA LYS A 78 -11.02 8.31 1.81
C LYS A 78 -9.58 8.80 1.69
N ASN A 79 -9.40 10.11 1.50
CA ASN A 79 -8.07 10.70 1.48
C ASN A 79 -7.41 10.55 2.86
N PRO A 80 -6.26 9.87 2.98
CA PRO A 80 -5.55 9.73 4.24
C PRO A 80 -5.23 11.07 4.93
N ASP A 81 -5.02 12.14 4.16
CA ASP A 81 -4.76 13.49 4.70
C ASP A 81 -5.94 14.02 5.53
N HIS A 82 -7.16 13.55 5.26
CA HIS A 82 -8.39 13.93 6.00
C HIS A 82 -8.79 12.90 7.06
N MET A 83 -8.04 11.81 7.22
CA MET A 83 -8.29 10.83 8.27
C MET A 83 -7.82 11.33 9.64
N THR A 84 -8.51 10.88 10.66
CA THR A 84 -8.22 11.19 12.07
C THR A 84 -8.19 9.91 12.88
N TRP A 85 -7.80 9.97 14.15
CA TRP A 85 -7.86 8.81 15.04
C TRP A 85 -9.28 8.22 15.21
N ALA A 86 -10.32 8.95 14.85
CA ALA A 86 -11.68 8.40 14.79
C ALA A 86 -11.89 7.36 13.67
N ASP A 87 -10.98 7.32 12.69
CA ASP A 87 -11.00 6.34 11.60
C ASP A 87 -10.28 5.03 11.95
N TYR A 88 -9.55 5.00 13.07
CA TYR A 88 -8.92 3.77 13.54
C TYR A 88 -9.96 2.71 13.86
N LYS A 89 -9.74 1.51 13.37
CA LYS A 89 -10.59 0.34 13.59
C LYS A 89 -9.76 -0.82 14.14
N LYS A 90 -10.03 -1.21 15.37
CA LYS A 90 -9.32 -2.33 16.01
C LYS A 90 -9.62 -3.67 15.32
N ILE A 91 -8.61 -4.53 15.19
CA ILE A 91 -8.79 -5.91 14.73
C ILE A 91 -9.56 -6.70 15.80
N PRO A 92 -10.69 -7.35 15.42
CA PRO A 92 -11.52 -8.07 16.38
C PRO A 92 -10.80 -9.26 17.03
N GLY A 93 -10.86 -9.35 18.33
CA GLY A 93 -10.37 -10.51 19.08
C GLY A 93 -8.87 -10.54 19.32
N THR A 94 -8.16 -9.43 19.07
CA THR A 94 -6.73 -9.29 19.32
C THR A 94 -6.45 -8.38 20.52
N ASP A 95 -5.28 -8.58 21.14
CA ASP A 95 -4.73 -7.74 22.22
C ASP A 95 -3.22 -7.56 22.00
N TRP A 96 -2.85 -7.22 20.76
CA TRP A 96 -1.45 -7.13 20.34
C TRP A 96 -0.68 -5.97 20.97
N ALA A 97 -1.35 -4.92 21.39
CA ALA A 97 -0.76 -3.81 22.13
C ALA A 97 -0.31 -4.19 23.55
N ASN A 98 -0.77 -5.34 24.07
CA ASN A 98 -0.39 -5.80 25.39
C ASN A 98 1.05 -6.32 25.43
N PRO A 99 2.00 -5.64 26.08
CA PRO A 99 3.42 -6.00 26.06
C PRO A 99 3.72 -7.32 26.81
N ALA A 100 2.76 -7.86 27.58
CA ALA A 100 2.89 -9.17 28.23
C ALA A 100 2.70 -10.32 27.23
N VAL A 101 2.00 -10.10 26.12
CA VAL A 101 1.85 -11.08 25.05
C VAL A 101 3.14 -11.08 24.23
N LYS A 102 3.86 -12.20 24.25
CA LYS A 102 5.13 -12.32 23.52
C LYS A 102 4.92 -12.98 22.16
N GLY A 103 5.81 -12.66 21.21
CA GLY A 103 5.80 -13.30 19.90
C GLY A 103 5.96 -14.83 20.03
N SER A 104 5.06 -15.57 19.38
CA SER A 104 5.05 -17.03 19.43
C SER A 104 6.31 -17.68 18.82
N SER A 105 6.95 -17.01 17.86
CA SER A 105 8.22 -17.42 17.28
C SER A 105 9.40 -16.72 17.92
N ARG A 106 9.31 -15.40 18.10
CA ARG A 106 10.39 -14.61 18.69
C ARG A 106 9.88 -13.26 19.19
N THR A 107 10.43 -12.80 20.32
CA THR A 107 10.42 -11.39 20.70
C THR A 107 11.86 -10.88 20.62
N PHE A 108 12.09 -9.93 19.70
CA PHE A 108 13.40 -9.36 19.45
C PHE A 108 13.73 -8.31 20.51
N LYS A 109 14.96 -8.32 20.98
CA LYS A 109 15.48 -7.34 21.95
C LYS A 109 16.28 -6.29 21.21
N GLY A 110 15.81 -5.05 21.18
CA GLY A 110 16.50 -3.92 20.58
C GLY A 110 17.12 -3.00 21.60
N ALA A 111 18.30 -2.46 21.30
CA ALA A 111 18.82 -1.31 22.02
C ALA A 111 18.35 -0.01 21.32
N LEU A 112 17.82 0.94 22.09
CA LEU A 112 17.49 2.28 21.63
C LEU A 112 18.54 3.25 22.23
N VAL A 113 19.51 3.64 21.43
CA VAL A 113 20.66 4.48 21.86
C VAL A 113 20.42 5.92 21.45
N LEU A 114 20.19 6.79 22.43
CA LEU A 114 19.81 8.18 22.21
C LEU A 114 21.04 9.07 22.11
N LEU A 115 21.08 9.91 21.06
CA LEU A 115 22.23 10.72 20.69
C LEU A 115 21.81 12.19 20.50
N ASP A 116 22.39 13.10 21.27
CA ASP A 116 22.23 14.56 21.08
C ASP A 116 23.55 15.21 20.67
N TYR A 117 23.54 16.52 20.38
CA TYR A 117 24.66 17.23 19.82
C TYR A 117 24.89 18.55 20.62
N PRO A 118 26.11 19.12 20.58
CA PRO A 118 26.39 20.40 21.23
C PRO A 118 25.50 21.57 20.78
N ASN A 119 25.06 21.52 19.52
CA ASN A 119 24.18 22.53 18.90
C ASN A 119 22.70 22.12 18.82
N GLN A 120 22.38 20.86 19.10
CA GLN A 120 21.03 20.33 18.90
C GLN A 120 20.66 19.34 20.01
N PRO A 121 19.99 19.81 21.07
CA PRO A 121 19.40 18.93 22.08
C PRO A 121 18.16 18.20 21.50
N PHE A 122 17.68 17.18 22.22
CA PHE A 122 16.40 16.58 21.90
C PHE A 122 15.27 17.63 21.90
N VAL A 123 14.41 17.58 20.89
CA VAL A 123 13.31 18.54 20.72
C VAL A 123 12.34 18.46 21.90
N VAL A 124 12.08 17.25 22.41
CA VAL A 124 11.18 17.04 23.57
C VAL A 124 11.70 17.69 24.87
N THR A 125 12.98 18.08 24.94
CA THR A 125 13.53 18.84 26.09
C THR A 125 13.26 20.33 25.98
N GLN A 126 12.77 20.82 24.85
CA GLN A 126 12.55 22.23 24.61
C GLN A 126 11.12 22.65 25.02
N PRO A 127 10.94 23.94 25.36
CA PRO A 127 9.60 24.47 25.61
C PRO A 127 8.72 24.33 24.37
N GLN A 128 7.43 24.18 24.57
CA GLN A 128 6.45 24.18 23.51
C GLN A 128 6.58 25.44 22.64
N ASN A 129 6.47 25.30 21.34
CA ASN A 129 6.61 26.38 20.33
C ASN A 129 7.97 27.10 20.31
N SER A 130 9.00 26.54 20.90
CA SER A 130 10.35 27.14 20.93
C SER A 130 11.27 26.66 19.81
N THR A 131 10.88 25.61 19.10
CA THR A 131 11.67 25.02 18.00
C THR A 131 11.10 25.38 16.65
N VAL A 132 11.98 25.59 15.67
CA VAL A 132 11.61 25.87 14.28
C VAL A 132 11.17 24.63 13.53
N PHE A 133 11.54 23.44 14.00
CA PHE A 133 11.02 22.19 13.49
C PHE A 133 9.92 21.69 14.39
N GLY A 134 8.73 21.43 13.86
CA GLY A 134 7.66 20.82 14.56
C GLY A 134 7.47 21.34 15.98
N ASN A 135 6.34 21.19 16.55
CA ASN A 135 6.21 21.46 17.97
C ASN A 135 6.30 20.14 18.71
N PRO A 136 7.07 20.07 19.81
CA PRO A 136 6.81 19.03 20.79
C PRO A 136 5.31 19.03 21.05
N SER A 137 4.71 17.86 21.11
CA SER A 137 3.29 17.77 21.43
C SER A 137 3.07 18.45 22.81
N SER A 138 1.86 18.90 23.09
CA SER A 138 1.51 19.46 24.40
C SER A 138 1.78 18.49 25.58
N GLN A 139 2.04 17.23 25.30
CA GLN A 139 2.35 16.17 26.26
C GLN A 139 3.85 15.77 26.26
N ALA A 140 4.67 16.34 25.38
CA ALA A 140 6.05 15.95 25.16
C ALA A 140 6.98 17.17 24.98
N HIS A 141 6.98 18.07 25.93
CA HIS A 141 7.86 19.25 25.98
C HIS A 141 8.46 19.43 27.39
N ASP A 142 9.53 20.19 27.48
CA ASP A 142 10.24 20.46 28.75
C ASP A 142 10.63 19.18 29.53
N ILE A 143 10.86 18.08 28.82
CA ILE A 143 11.25 16.80 29.42
C ILE A 143 12.69 16.92 29.85
N PRO A 144 13.02 16.67 31.16
CA PRO A 144 14.41 16.68 31.62
C PRO A 144 15.26 15.69 30.78
N ARG A 145 16.49 16.13 30.41
CA ARG A 145 17.40 15.35 29.55
C ARG A 145 17.64 13.93 30.08
N ASP A 146 17.75 13.74 31.38
CA ASP A 146 17.95 12.43 32.01
C ASP A 146 16.72 11.53 31.96
N GLN A 147 15.55 12.04 31.56
CA GLN A 147 14.32 11.30 31.38
C GLN A 147 14.02 10.96 29.90
N VAL A 148 14.74 11.52 28.96
CA VAL A 148 14.48 11.36 27.52
C VAL A 148 14.58 9.91 27.08
N ALA A 149 15.56 9.15 27.59
CA ALA A 149 15.71 7.73 27.26
C ALA A 149 14.47 6.92 27.67
N LYS A 150 14.01 7.12 28.91
CA LYS A 150 12.78 6.47 29.38
C LYS A 150 11.55 6.93 28.62
N PHE A 151 11.45 8.21 28.26
CA PHE A 151 10.35 8.77 27.50
C PHE A 151 10.20 8.04 26.13
N TYR A 152 11.27 7.93 25.37
CA TYR A 152 11.23 7.25 24.07
C TYR A 152 11.05 5.73 24.17
N GLN A 153 11.61 5.10 25.22
CA GLN A 153 11.33 3.71 25.52
C GLN A 153 9.83 3.47 25.77
N ASP A 154 9.22 4.31 26.60
CA ASP A 154 7.79 4.21 26.90
C ASP A 154 6.93 4.53 25.66
N PHE A 155 7.32 5.52 24.86
CA PHE A 155 6.61 5.86 23.62
C PHE A 155 6.55 4.70 22.61
N LEU A 156 7.63 3.93 22.48
CA LEU A 156 7.71 2.84 21.50
C LEU A 156 7.23 1.50 22.04
N ASN A 157 7.34 1.24 23.37
CA ASN A 157 7.02 -0.09 23.94
C ASN A 157 5.72 -0.13 24.74
N THR A 158 5.28 0.98 25.33
CA THR A 158 4.23 0.97 26.35
C THR A 158 3.00 1.71 25.87
N PRO A 159 1.83 1.05 25.74
CA PRO A 159 0.60 1.75 25.42
C PRO A 159 0.32 2.89 26.40
N ASN A 160 0.17 4.11 25.89
CA ASN A 160 -0.08 5.31 26.67
C ASN A 160 -0.92 6.33 25.88
N GLU A 161 -1.26 7.46 26.50
CA GLU A 161 -2.09 8.47 25.87
C GLU A 161 -1.41 9.14 24.68
N LEU A 162 -0.08 9.36 24.75
CA LEU A 162 0.68 10.01 23.69
C LEU A 162 0.71 9.18 22.41
N ASN A 163 1.00 7.87 22.52
CA ASN A 163 1.02 6.96 21.38
C ASN A 163 -0.36 6.37 21.05
N ARG A 164 -1.44 6.89 21.67
CA ARG A 164 -2.81 6.41 21.45
C ARG A 164 -3.03 4.93 21.74
N GLY A 165 -2.17 4.34 22.55
CA GLY A 165 -2.19 2.92 22.87
C GLY A 165 -1.46 2.05 21.86
N HIS A 166 -0.84 2.61 20.81
CA HIS A 166 -0.13 1.89 19.75
C HIS A 166 1.36 1.86 19.99
N THR A 167 1.99 0.71 19.70
CA THR A 167 3.42 0.47 19.97
C THR A 167 4.08 -0.27 18.81
N LEU A 168 5.41 -0.20 18.75
CA LEU A 168 6.18 -0.99 17.78
C LEU A 168 5.99 -2.50 17.99
N HIS A 169 5.82 -2.92 19.25
CA HIS A 169 5.46 -4.31 19.57
C HIS A 169 4.11 -4.71 18.96
N GLU A 170 3.09 -3.85 19.11
CA GLU A 170 1.76 -4.08 18.52
C GLU A 170 1.84 -4.26 17.00
N TYR A 171 2.53 -3.36 16.30
CA TYR A 171 2.70 -3.43 14.86
C TYR A 171 3.24 -4.81 14.43
N TRP A 172 4.33 -5.26 15.03
CA TRP A 172 4.96 -6.53 14.66
C TRP A 172 4.16 -7.75 15.05
N MET A 173 3.47 -7.71 16.20
CA MET A 173 2.53 -8.76 16.59
C MET A 173 1.35 -8.84 15.64
N GLU A 174 0.82 -7.70 15.22
CA GLU A 174 -0.29 -7.62 14.29
C GLU A 174 0.09 -8.14 12.91
N ASP A 175 1.12 -7.56 12.30
CA ASP A 175 1.54 -7.87 10.94
C ASP A 175 2.04 -9.31 10.76
N SER A 176 2.65 -9.87 11.80
CA SER A 176 3.11 -11.26 11.80
C SER A 176 2.07 -12.26 12.33
N GLY A 177 0.87 -11.83 12.64
CA GLY A 177 -0.16 -12.71 13.23
C GLY A 177 0.25 -13.31 14.57
N GLY A 178 0.93 -12.54 15.42
CA GLY A 178 1.39 -12.93 16.76
C GLY A 178 2.71 -13.70 16.78
N ARG A 179 3.49 -13.71 15.69
CA ARG A 179 4.77 -14.45 15.65
C ARG A 179 5.93 -13.65 16.18
N TYR A 180 5.98 -12.35 15.85
CA TYR A 180 7.11 -11.48 16.17
C TYR A 180 6.67 -10.36 17.09
N GLY A 181 7.40 -10.19 18.18
CA GLY A 181 7.30 -9.04 19.06
C GLY A 181 8.62 -8.27 19.07
N VAL A 182 8.58 -7.01 19.47
CA VAL A 182 9.76 -6.15 19.65
C VAL A 182 9.74 -5.57 21.05
N ASP A 183 10.90 -5.53 21.71
CA ASP A 183 11.08 -4.96 23.04
C ASP A 183 12.37 -4.14 23.05
N LEU A 184 12.26 -2.84 23.28
CA LEU A 184 13.39 -1.90 23.27
C LEU A 184 13.84 -1.55 24.68
N THR A 185 15.15 -1.51 24.89
CA THR A 185 15.77 -0.93 26.07
C THR A 185 16.52 0.34 25.68
N ALA A 186 16.20 1.47 26.29
CA ALA A 186 16.82 2.75 25.97
C ALA A 186 18.05 3.05 26.79
N PHE A 187 19.02 3.73 26.16
CA PHE A 187 20.31 4.13 26.73
C PHE A 187 20.66 5.57 26.37
N GLY A 188 21.36 6.25 27.25
CA GLY A 188 21.77 7.64 27.05
C GLY A 188 20.78 8.62 27.69
N PRO A 189 20.64 9.88 27.19
CA PRO A 189 21.24 10.41 25.96
C PRO A 189 22.76 10.62 26.09
N TYR A 190 23.49 10.32 25.00
CA TYR A 190 24.90 10.58 24.85
C TYR A 190 25.11 11.77 23.94
N THR A 191 25.93 12.76 24.42
CA THR A 191 26.24 13.91 23.57
C THR A 191 27.38 13.57 22.63
N MET A 192 27.14 13.75 21.36
CA MET A 192 28.11 13.47 20.32
C MET A 192 29.23 14.50 20.31
N PRO A 193 30.46 14.15 19.91
CA PRO A 193 31.59 15.06 19.90
C PRO A 193 31.52 16.19 18.86
N GLY A 194 30.66 16.00 17.81
CA GLY A 194 30.48 16.98 16.73
C GLY A 194 29.11 17.61 16.73
N LYS A 195 28.94 18.65 15.95
CA LYS A 195 27.65 19.27 15.66
C LYS A 195 26.78 18.34 14.80
N SER A 196 25.45 18.49 14.82
CA SER A 196 24.54 17.62 14.11
C SER A 196 24.88 17.47 12.61
N TYR A 197 25.18 18.56 11.93
CA TYR A 197 25.53 18.56 10.51
C TYR A 197 26.93 17.98 10.21
N GLU A 198 27.83 17.86 11.18
CA GLU A 198 29.11 17.16 10.99
C GLU A 198 28.97 15.66 10.82
N TYR A 199 27.79 15.11 11.16
CA TYR A 199 27.34 13.75 10.87
C TYR A 199 26.55 13.67 9.55
N ALA A 200 26.78 14.65 8.66
CA ALA A 200 26.13 14.74 7.37
C ALA A 200 26.23 13.43 6.60
N MET A 201 25.18 13.15 5.84
CA MET A 201 25.08 11.97 5.04
C MET A 201 25.94 12.05 3.77
N GLU A 202 26.08 10.96 3.07
CA GLU A 202 27.11 10.80 2.04
C GLU A 202 27.19 11.91 1.02
N TYR A 203 26.06 12.38 0.50
CA TYR A 203 26.07 13.44 -0.51
C TYR A 203 26.42 14.85 0.01
N GLN A 204 26.51 15.02 1.32
CA GLN A 204 26.90 16.29 1.95
C GLN A 204 28.32 16.30 2.51
N ARG A 205 28.96 15.14 2.59
CA ARG A 205 30.28 14.99 3.24
C ARG A 205 31.38 15.82 2.63
N ASP A 206 31.35 15.99 1.33
CA ASP A 206 32.42 16.69 0.59
C ASP A 206 32.39 18.20 0.78
N ALA A 207 31.34 18.72 1.44
CA ALA A 207 31.13 20.14 1.64
C ALA A 207 31.01 20.45 3.12
N CYS A 208 32.15 20.72 3.75
CA CYS A 208 32.27 20.96 5.16
C CYS A 208 32.84 22.36 5.44
N PRO A 209 32.29 23.15 6.39
CA PRO A 209 32.88 24.43 6.77
C PRO A 209 34.30 24.27 7.24
N ALA A 210 35.15 25.27 6.94
CA ALA A 210 36.53 25.26 7.41
C ALA A 210 36.59 25.24 8.95
N GLY A 211 37.22 24.20 9.48
CA GLY A 211 37.36 23.98 10.92
C GLY A 211 36.38 22.95 11.51
N ASP A 212 35.36 22.52 10.76
CA ASP A 212 34.46 21.45 11.16
C ASP A 212 34.88 20.09 10.57
N ASN A 213 34.51 18.99 11.23
CA ASN A 213 34.85 17.63 10.79
C ASN A 213 33.58 16.88 10.32
N CYS A 214 33.17 17.10 9.09
CA CYS A 214 31.96 16.44 8.49
C CYS A 214 32.21 15.02 8.00
N ASN A 215 33.30 14.38 8.34
CA ASN A 215 33.55 12.95 8.11
C ASN A 215 33.19 12.09 9.33
N ARG A 216 32.38 12.60 10.24
CA ARG A 216 31.92 11.85 11.41
C ARG A 216 30.90 10.80 11.01
N ASN A 217 30.90 9.69 11.75
CA ASN A 217 29.95 8.61 11.57
C ASN A 217 29.14 8.41 12.86
N LEU A 218 27.85 8.67 12.79
CA LEU A 218 26.96 8.65 13.94
C LEU A 218 26.90 7.27 14.63
N ARG A 219 26.88 6.18 13.83
CA ARG A 219 26.91 4.82 14.40
C ARG A 219 28.20 4.54 15.14
N THR A 220 29.32 4.94 14.58
CA THR A 220 30.64 4.70 15.20
C THR A 220 30.76 5.46 16.52
N ASP A 221 30.46 6.75 16.53
CA ASP A 221 30.56 7.58 17.71
C ASP A 221 29.50 7.22 18.76
N GLY A 222 28.27 6.98 18.33
CA GLY A 222 27.17 6.54 19.20
C GLY A 222 27.43 5.17 19.84
N LYS A 223 27.90 4.20 19.04
CA LYS A 223 28.29 2.88 19.58
C LYS A 223 29.43 2.98 20.57
N ALA A 224 30.44 3.80 20.27
CA ALA A 224 31.57 4.02 21.18
C ALA A 224 31.11 4.62 22.52
N ALA A 225 30.23 5.62 22.49
CA ALA A 225 29.68 6.23 23.69
C ALA A 225 28.85 5.24 24.50
N TRP A 226 27.97 4.51 23.86
CA TRP A 226 27.12 3.49 24.50
C TRP A 226 27.96 2.37 25.13
N VAL A 227 28.91 1.78 24.38
CA VAL A 227 29.77 0.69 24.88
C VAL A 227 30.68 1.18 26.02
N ALA A 228 31.14 2.44 25.99
CA ALA A 228 31.93 3.02 27.09
C ALA A 228 31.13 3.15 28.39
N ASP A 229 29.80 3.35 28.30
CA ASP A 229 28.90 3.43 29.44
C ASP A 229 28.53 2.06 30.02
N VAL A 230 28.00 1.15 29.15
CA VAL A 230 27.40 -0.12 29.61
C VAL A 230 28.34 -1.33 29.52
N GLY A 231 29.42 -1.23 28.77
CA GLY A 231 30.34 -2.32 28.47
C GLY A 231 29.89 -3.18 27.27
N GLN A 232 30.89 -3.82 26.63
CA GLN A 232 30.65 -4.66 25.45
C GLN A 232 29.76 -5.87 25.75
N ASP A 233 29.86 -6.46 26.93
CA ASP A 233 29.07 -7.65 27.32
C ASP A 233 27.57 -7.31 27.39
N VAL A 234 27.19 -6.13 27.86
CA VAL A 234 25.80 -5.67 27.86
C VAL A 234 25.35 -5.35 26.44
N ALA A 235 26.15 -4.60 25.67
CA ALA A 235 25.81 -4.22 24.32
C ALA A 235 25.58 -5.44 23.40
N SER A 236 26.30 -6.52 23.62
CA SER A 236 26.16 -7.76 22.81
C SER A 236 24.92 -8.59 23.10
N GLN A 237 24.10 -8.21 24.09
CA GLN A 237 22.86 -8.93 24.44
C GLN A 237 21.65 -8.55 23.59
N TYR A 238 21.79 -7.51 22.76
CA TYR A 238 20.73 -7.00 21.92
C TYR A 238 20.83 -7.59 20.51
N ASP A 239 19.67 -7.89 19.93
CA ASP A 239 19.56 -8.45 18.58
C ASP A 239 19.83 -7.39 17.51
N PHE A 240 19.52 -6.11 17.82
CA PHE A 240 19.68 -4.96 16.92
C PHE A 240 19.79 -3.64 17.71
N VAL A 241 20.17 -2.57 17.01
CA VAL A 241 20.32 -1.24 17.59
C VAL A 241 19.60 -0.19 16.74
N PHE A 242 18.77 0.62 17.40
CA PHE A 242 18.31 1.90 16.88
C PHE A 242 19.10 3.04 17.53
N TYR A 243 19.83 3.79 16.73
CA TYR A 243 20.42 5.05 17.15
C TYR A 243 19.42 6.17 16.91
N LEU A 244 18.88 6.75 17.98
CA LEU A 244 17.90 7.83 17.92
C LEU A 244 18.61 9.17 18.01
N SER A 245 18.70 9.88 16.89
CA SER A 245 19.28 11.22 16.79
C SER A 245 18.29 12.27 17.27
N ALA A 246 18.78 13.23 18.04
CA ALA A 246 18.02 14.43 18.36
C ALA A 246 17.65 15.22 17.10
N GLY A 247 16.47 15.83 17.11
CA GLY A 247 15.96 16.65 16.02
C GLY A 247 15.17 15.88 14.97
N GLN A 248 14.89 16.56 13.87
CA GLN A 248 14.11 16.02 12.78
C GLN A 248 14.98 15.40 11.69
N ASP A 249 14.50 14.32 11.13
CA ASP A 249 14.94 13.83 9.85
C ASP A 249 14.35 14.70 8.73
N GLU A 250 15.19 15.14 7.81
CA GLU A 250 14.77 16.01 6.71
C GLU A 250 13.74 15.36 5.79
N SER A 251 13.78 14.04 5.60
CA SER A 251 12.79 13.34 4.82
C SER A 251 11.39 13.40 5.44
N SER A 252 11.32 13.55 6.77
CA SER A 252 10.07 13.73 7.49
C SER A 252 9.54 15.16 7.45
N THR A 253 10.41 16.14 7.16
CA THR A 253 10.09 17.57 7.32
C THR A 253 10.01 18.36 6.03
N TRP A 254 10.50 17.83 4.94
CA TRP A 254 10.53 18.57 3.68
C TRP A 254 9.17 19.01 3.19
N GLN A 255 8.14 18.30 3.54
CA GLN A 255 6.76 18.62 3.18
C GLN A 255 6.18 19.74 4.03
N GLU A 256 6.62 19.86 5.27
CA GLU A 256 6.22 20.90 6.22
C GLU A 256 7.26 22.01 6.34
N PHE A 257 8.41 21.88 5.68
CA PHE A 257 9.48 22.88 5.64
C PHE A 257 9.16 23.97 4.60
N GLY A 258 9.99 24.95 4.46
CA GLY A 258 9.76 26.05 3.56
C GLY A 258 8.55 26.88 3.95
N MET A 259 7.67 27.21 3.03
CA MET A 259 6.50 28.06 3.25
C MET A 259 5.61 27.65 4.41
N MET A 260 5.59 26.40 4.79
CA MET A 260 4.80 25.93 5.92
C MET A 260 5.44 26.23 7.26
N LYS A 261 6.77 26.34 7.32
CA LYS A 261 7.54 26.55 8.55
C LYS A 261 8.19 27.94 8.62
N PHE A 262 8.68 28.44 7.51
CA PHE A 262 9.39 29.69 7.39
C PHE A 262 8.72 30.59 6.35
N PRO A 263 8.51 31.87 6.66
CA PRO A 263 7.96 32.82 5.67
C PRO A 263 8.85 32.96 4.45
N THR A 264 10.18 32.92 4.63
CA THR A 264 11.15 33.06 3.55
C THR A 264 12.32 32.11 3.74
N LYS A 265 13.08 31.88 2.68
CA LYS A 265 14.29 31.08 2.68
C LYS A 265 15.33 31.62 3.67
N GLU A 266 15.39 32.94 3.81
CA GLU A 266 16.33 33.66 4.67
C GLU A 266 16.02 33.44 6.16
N ASP A 267 14.79 33.08 6.50
CA ASP A 267 14.37 32.82 7.88
C ASP A 267 14.89 31.47 8.41
N VAL A 268 15.36 30.57 7.54
CA VAL A 268 15.95 29.30 7.95
C VAL A 268 17.26 29.56 8.71
N THR A 269 17.33 29.14 9.97
CA THR A 269 18.48 29.40 10.83
C THR A 269 19.64 28.45 10.52
N ASP A 270 20.84 28.85 11.00
CA ASP A 270 22.07 28.07 10.79
C ASP A 270 22.13 26.77 11.62
N ASP A 271 21.12 26.51 12.47
CA ASP A 271 21.00 25.24 13.19
C ASP A 271 20.71 24.06 12.24
N PHE A 272 20.21 24.35 11.05
CA PHE A 272 19.84 23.37 10.03
C PHE A 272 20.92 23.02 9.01
N GLY A 273 22.10 23.58 9.18
CA GLY A 273 23.22 23.33 8.30
C GLY A 273 24.30 24.36 8.45
N PRO A 274 25.43 24.21 7.73
CA PRO A 274 26.51 25.21 7.74
C PRO A 274 25.99 26.58 7.30
N PRO A 275 26.55 27.68 7.85
CA PRO A 275 26.15 29.05 7.48
C PRO A 275 26.80 29.55 6.17
N ASP A 276 27.49 28.71 5.42
CA ASP A 276 28.19 29.04 4.19
C ASP A 276 27.36 28.79 2.95
N PRO A 277 26.94 29.83 2.17
CA PRO A 277 26.12 29.69 0.99
C PRO A 277 26.80 28.95 -0.17
N ASN A 278 28.09 28.69 -0.13
CA ASN A 278 28.82 27.94 -1.14
C ASN A 278 28.79 26.43 -0.89
N LEU A 279 28.29 25.98 0.26
CA LEU A 279 28.19 24.57 0.59
C LEU A 279 26.83 23.98 0.14
N PRO A 280 26.78 22.78 -0.42
CA PRO A 280 25.53 22.15 -0.85
C PRO A 280 24.57 21.86 0.32
N ASN A 281 25.08 21.70 1.53
CA ASN A 281 24.31 21.49 2.75
C ASN A 281 24.09 22.79 3.57
N TRP A 282 24.28 23.96 2.95
CA TRP A 282 23.95 25.24 3.58
C TRP A 282 22.53 25.28 4.10
N SER A 283 22.31 25.82 5.31
CA SER A 283 21.03 25.83 5.99
C SER A 283 19.85 26.27 5.12
N ARG A 284 20.04 27.31 4.26
CA ARG A 284 19.01 27.85 3.36
C ARG A 284 18.61 26.89 2.24
N THR A 285 19.40 25.86 1.94
CA THR A 285 19.00 24.83 0.97
C THR A 285 17.91 23.89 1.51
N ARG A 286 17.64 23.96 2.82
CA ARG A 286 16.53 23.25 3.48
C ARG A 286 15.17 23.87 3.17
N TYR A 287 15.15 25.15 2.76
CA TYR A 287 13.91 25.80 2.34
C TYR A 287 13.47 25.24 0.99
N VAL A 288 12.26 24.76 0.94
CA VAL A 288 11.57 24.38 -0.29
C VAL A 288 10.30 25.19 -0.40
N ASP A 289 9.95 25.55 -1.64
CA ASP A 289 8.65 26.15 -1.91
C ASP A 289 7.54 25.15 -1.54
N TRP A 290 6.32 25.56 -1.65
CA TRP A 290 5.21 24.65 -1.39
C TRP A 290 5.38 23.33 -2.15
N THR A 291 5.28 22.21 -1.43
CA THR A 291 5.32 20.87 -2.03
C THR A 291 4.83 19.82 -1.07
N SER A 292 4.26 18.76 -1.62
CA SER A 292 3.90 17.56 -0.84
C SER A 292 5.00 16.49 -0.86
N TRP A 293 5.98 16.56 -1.79
CA TRP A 293 6.94 15.47 -1.99
C TRP A 293 8.33 15.87 -2.46
N ALA A 294 8.73 17.10 -2.36
CA ALA A 294 10.10 17.49 -2.68
C ALA A 294 11.09 17.01 -1.58
N ALA A 295 11.00 15.78 -1.19
CA ALA A 295 11.78 15.24 -0.10
C ALA A 295 13.11 14.69 -0.59
N GLY A 296 14.18 15.14 -0.01
CA GLY A 296 15.45 14.43 0.04
C GLY A 296 15.80 14.22 1.50
N SER A 297 16.58 13.25 1.80
CA SER A 297 16.93 12.92 3.18
C SER A 297 18.42 12.86 3.36
N THR A 298 18.90 13.40 4.46
CA THR A 298 20.26 13.22 4.90
C THR A 298 20.44 11.95 5.74
N PHE A 299 19.35 11.38 6.27
CA PHE A 299 19.42 10.15 7.06
C PHE A 299 19.29 8.88 6.24
N TRP A 300 18.46 8.86 5.18
CA TRP A 300 18.12 7.67 4.43
C TRP A 300 19.30 6.85 3.91
N PRO A 301 20.37 7.44 3.34
CA PRO A 301 21.51 6.65 2.89
C PRO A 301 22.18 5.82 3.99
N ASN A 302 21.92 6.16 5.25
CA ASN A 302 22.48 5.51 6.42
C ASN A 302 21.42 4.99 7.39
N ALA A 303 20.14 4.98 7.00
CA ALA A 303 19.07 4.57 7.88
C ALA A 303 19.22 3.13 8.34
N ASN A 304 19.77 2.25 7.50
CA ASN A 304 20.03 0.86 7.87
C ASN A 304 21.40 0.37 7.39
N ILE A 305 22.16 -0.29 8.26
CA ILE A 305 23.37 -1.06 7.92
C ILE A 305 23.43 -2.32 8.79
N GLY A 306 23.12 -3.47 8.21
CA GLY A 306 23.12 -4.74 8.91
C GLY A 306 22.04 -4.81 9.98
N VAL A 307 22.42 -4.84 11.25
CA VAL A 307 21.49 -4.86 12.41
C VAL A 307 21.38 -3.51 13.10
N ASP A 308 22.00 -2.47 12.55
CA ASP A 308 22.01 -1.13 13.11
C ASP A 308 21.20 -0.18 12.21
N SER A 309 20.33 0.64 12.79
CA SER A 309 19.56 1.67 12.11
C SER A 309 19.72 3.02 12.79
N VAL A 310 19.73 4.10 12.01
CA VAL A 310 19.70 5.48 12.52
C VAL A 310 18.30 6.03 12.30
N GLN A 311 17.72 6.57 13.38
CA GLN A 311 16.40 7.20 13.39
C GLN A 311 16.51 8.61 13.97
N ALA A 312 15.52 9.46 13.71
CA ALA A 312 15.39 10.78 14.30
C ALA A 312 14.16 10.88 15.21
N GLU A 313 14.08 11.92 16.02
CA GLU A 313 12.90 12.17 16.86
C GLU A 313 11.60 12.31 16.05
N SER A 314 11.69 12.69 14.79
CA SER A 314 10.58 12.78 13.84
C SER A 314 10.21 11.42 13.20
N SER A 315 10.96 10.36 13.46
CA SER A 315 10.60 9.01 13.00
C SER A 315 9.42 8.49 13.80
N GLY A 316 8.31 8.23 13.14
CA GLY A 316 7.14 7.57 13.72
C GLY A 316 7.34 6.06 13.82
N GLN A 317 6.41 5.38 14.49
CA GLN A 317 6.47 3.93 14.67
C GLN A 317 6.52 3.18 13.32
N GLY A 318 5.82 3.68 12.29
CA GLY A 318 5.87 3.10 10.95
C GLY A 318 7.27 3.15 10.33
N VAL A 319 8.04 4.21 10.60
CA VAL A 319 9.45 4.31 10.15
C VAL A 319 10.34 3.32 10.92
N PHE A 320 10.18 3.22 12.23
CA PHE A 320 10.89 2.20 13.02
C PHE A 320 10.56 0.78 12.56
N ALA A 321 9.30 0.52 12.21
CA ALA A 321 8.88 -0.78 11.68
C ALA A 321 9.50 -1.06 10.30
N HIS A 322 9.57 -0.05 9.43
CA HIS A 322 10.23 -0.10 8.13
C HIS A 322 11.71 -0.50 8.27
N GLU A 323 12.45 0.21 9.10
CA GLU A 323 13.88 -0.06 9.31
C GLU A 323 14.12 -1.41 9.98
N PHE A 324 13.22 -1.84 10.86
CA PHE A 324 13.32 -3.19 11.41
C PHE A 324 13.07 -4.28 10.36
N SER A 325 12.27 -4.01 9.33
CA SER A 325 12.10 -4.92 8.19
C SER A 325 13.40 -5.15 7.43
N HIS A 326 14.22 -4.10 7.29
CA HIS A 326 15.57 -4.23 6.74
C HIS A 326 16.47 -5.12 7.60
N ILE A 327 16.39 -4.98 8.91
CA ILE A 327 17.11 -5.85 9.86
C ILE A 327 16.69 -7.31 9.70
N LEU A 328 15.44 -7.58 9.36
CA LEU A 328 14.93 -8.92 9.03
C LEU A 328 15.30 -9.39 7.61
N GLY A 329 15.89 -8.55 6.78
CA GLY A 329 16.48 -8.91 5.48
C GLY A 329 15.60 -8.68 4.27
N VAL A 330 14.70 -7.71 4.31
CA VAL A 330 13.96 -7.23 3.13
C VAL A 330 14.51 -5.86 2.73
N LEU A 331 14.63 -5.58 1.44
CA LEU A 331 15.13 -4.31 0.91
C LEU A 331 13.98 -3.34 0.60
N ASP A 332 14.33 -2.09 0.27
CA ASP A 332 13.40 -1.07 -0.18
C ASP A 332 12.76 -1.39 -1.52
N ASN A 333 11.49 -1.03 -1.65
CA ASN A 333 10.73 -1.10 -2.89
C ASN A 333 10.26 0.30 -3.35
N TYR A 334 11.13 1.30 -3.25
CA TYR A 334 10.83 2.68 -3.66
C TYR A 334 11.10 2.91 -5.15
N ASN A 335 10.23 3.71 -5.76
CA ASN A 335 10.56 4.45 -6.97
C ASN A 335 11.29 5.76 -6.60
N ASN A 336 11.91 6.40 -7.58
CA ASN A 336 12.33 7.79 -7.46
C ASN A 336 11.22 8.71 -8.02
N PRO A 337 10.43 9.38 -7.18
CA PRO A 337 9.32 10.23 -7.65
C PRO A 337 9.80 11.46 -8.43
N TYR A 338 11.09 11.83 -8.29
CA TYR A 338 11.74 12.95 -8.98
C TYR A 338 12.61 12.50 -10.15
N GLY A 339 12.52 11.22 -10.52
CA GLY A 339 13.22 10.68 -11.67
C GLY A 339 12.88 11.47 -12.94
N ASN A 340 13.87 11.68 -13.80
CA ASN A 340 13.64 12.25 -15.12
C ASN A 340 14.24 11.27 -16.16
N PRO A 341 13.41 10.59 -16.93
CA PRO A 341 11.94 10.64 -16.94
C PRO A 341 11.31 10.10 -15.65
N PRO A 342 10.05 10.48 -15.33
CA PRO A 342 9.33 9.99 -14.16
C PRO A 342 9.22 8.46 -14.16
N VAL A 343 9.40 7.85 -12.99
CA VAL A 343 9.25 6.41 -12.78
C VAL A 343 8.01 6.17 -11.92
N ARG A 344 7.11 5.31 -12.37
CA ARG A 344 5.87 4.98 -11.67
C ARG A 344 6.16 4.52 -10.23
N SER A 345 5.30 4.89 -9.30
CA SER A 345 5.29 4.28 -7.97
C SER A 345 5.04 2.76 -8.07
N TYR A 346 5.76 1.97 -7.27
CA TYR A 346 5.70 0.51 -7.40
C TYR A 346 4.51 -0.08 -6.65
N THR A 347 4.36 0.29 -5.37
CA THR A 347 3.34 -0.23 -4.47
C THR A 347 2.58 0.88 -3.71
N GLY A 348 3.04 2.12 -3.78
CA GLY A 348 2.40 3.22 -3.07
C GLY A 348 2.31 2.98 -1.56
N ILE A 349 1.15 3.28 -0.99
CA ILE A 349 0.88 3.17 0.45
C ILE A 349 0.59 1.74 0.92
N TRP A 350 0.46 0.78 0.00
CA TRP A 350 0.01 -0.58 0.32
C TRP A 350 1.10 -1.48 0.91
N GLU A 351 2.36 -1.04 0.91
CA GLU A 351 3.52 -1.82 1.34
C GLU A 351 4.39 -1.04 2.33
N MET A 352 4.76 -1.69 3.45
CA MET A 352 5.65 -1.13 4.48
C MET A 352 7.01 -0.72 3.92
N LEU A 353 7.62 -1.51 3.02
CA LEU A 353 8.92 -1.22 2.40
C LEU A 353 8.83 -0.21 1.25
N SER A 354 7.71 0.51 1.17
CA SER A 354 7.45 1.61 0.26
C SER A 354 6.85 2.78 1.03
N ARG A 355 5.84 3.46 0.49
CA ARG A 355 5.23 4.65 1.14
C ARG A 355 4.28 4.29 2.29
N GLY A 356 3.97 3.01 2.47
CA GLY A 356 3.18 2.52 3.59
C GLY A 356 3.80 2.79 4.97
N SER A 357 5.13 2.96 5.06
CA SER A 357 5.80 3.38 6.30
C SER A 357 5.31 4.72 6.84
N PHE A 358 4.72 5.55 5.98
CA PHE A 358 4.21 6.88 6.36
C PHE A 358 2.71 6.88 6.70
N ASN A 359 2.08 5.70 6.73
CA ASN A 359 0.66 5.57 7.04
C ASN A 359 0.34 6.04 8.48
N GLY A 360 -0.82 6.68 8.62
CA GLY A 360 -1.30 7.23 9.87
C GLY A 360 -2.35 8.33 9.63
N PRO A 361 -3.03 8.80 10.68
CA PRO A 361 -4.04 9.85 10.54
C PRO A 361 -3.42 11.16 10.04
N GLY A 362 -4.14 11.86 9.16
CA GLY A 362 -3.67 13.08 8.52
C GLY A 362 -2.64 12.85 7.41
N GLY A 363 -2.40 11.58 7.05
CA GLY A 363 -1.48 11.23 5.99
C GLY A 363 -0.03 11.64 6.25
N PRO A 364 0.85 11.48 5.26
CA PRO A 364 2.28 11.78 5.41
C PRO A 364 2.58 13.25 5.70
N HIS A 365 1.67 14.16 5.39
CA HIS A 365 1.83 15.60 5.66
C HIS A 365 1.73 15.99 7.14
N SER A 366 1.32 15.09 8.02
CA SER A 366 1.12 15.34 9.45
C SER A 366 2.29 14.86 10.32
N ARG A 367 3.48 14.68 9.77
CA ARG A 367 4.66 14.14 10.47
C ARG A 367 5.52 15.17 11.20
N TRP A 368 5.13 16.43 11.21
CA TRP A 368 5.92 17.50 11.80
C TRP A 368 5.87 17.58 13.34
N LEU A 369 4.98 16.83 13.97
CA LEU A 369 4.93 16.71 15.43
C LEU A 369 6.06 15.81 15.96
N ILE A 370 6.63 16.16 17.10
CA ILE A 370 7.66 15.37 17.76
C ILE A 370 7.23 15.00 19.18
N PRO A 371 7.15 13.70 19.51
CA PRO A 371 7.24 12.57 18.60
C PRO A 371 6.03 12.52 17.65
N PRO A 372 6.12 11.88 16.47
CA PRO A 372 5.01 11.77 15.54
C PRO A 372 3.85 10.98 16.14
N THR A 373 2.68 11.61 16.19
CA THR A 373 1.43 11.01 16.70
C THR A 373 0.31 11.00 15.65
N ALA A 374 0.69 11.27 14.40
CA ALA A 374 -0.17 11.32 13.23
C ALA A 374 0.50 10.56 12.06
N GLY A 375 0.79 11.18 10.93
CA GLY A 375 1.46 10.51 9.82
C GLY A 375 2.71 9.73 10.26
N ALA A 376 2.94 8.56 9.70
CA ALA A 376 3.94 7.57 10.10
C ALA A 376 3.79 7.00 11.53
N SER A 377 2.69 7.26 12.21
CA SER A 377 2.44 6.73 13.56
C SER A 377 1.97 5.28 13.60
N MET A 378 1.52 4.73 12.46
CA MET A 378 1.04 3.35 12.36
C MET A 378 1.92 2.53 11.39
N GLY A 379 2.08 2.97 10.16
CA GLY A 379 2.61 2.18 9.06
C GLY A 379 1.53 1.25 8.46
N ALA A 380 1.64 0.90 7.18
CA ALA A 380 0.83 -0.16 6.58
C ALA A 380 1.45 -1.54 6.84
N GLN A 381 0.65 -2.59 6.70
CA GLN A 381 1.19 -3.95 6.78
C GLN A 381 2.06 -4.28 5.56
N HIS A 382 2.92 -5.28 5.70
CA HIS A 382 3.64 -5.86 4.56
C HIS A 382 2.67 -6.56 3.61
N MET A 383 2.94 -6.47 2.31
CA MET A 383 2.25 -7.26 1.30
C MET A 383 2.60 -8.75 1.43
N LEU A 384 1.76 -9.59 0.85
CA LEU A 384 1.84 -11.05 0.97
C LEU A 384 3.22 -11.63 0.62
N ARG A 385 3.90 -11.09 -0.39
CA ARG A 385 5.24 -11.52 -0.80
C ARG A 385 6.23 -11.40 0.37
N ASN A 386 6.23 -10.26 1.05
CA ASN A 386 7.12 -10.00 2.17
C ASN A 386 6.70 -10.78 3.41
N LYS A 387 5.39 -10.93 3.65
CA LYS A 387 4.89 -11.82 4.72
C LYS A 387 5.32 -13.28 4.52
N ILE A 388 5.32 -13.79 3.30
CA ILE A 388 5.85 -15.14 2.98
C ILE A 388 7.35 -15.19 3.25
N LYS A 389 8.12 -14.23 2.73
CA LYS A 389 9.58 -14.17 2.88
C LYS A 389 10.00 -14.11 4.34
N LEU A 390 9.30 -13.33 5.16
CA LEU A 390 9.59 -13.14 6.57
C LEU A 390 8.92 -14.19 7.48
N ASN A 391 8.26 -15.21 6.92
CA ASN A 391 7.55 -16.25 7.66
C ASN A 391 6.49 -15.67 8.63
N MET A 392 5.75 -14.68 8.19
CA MET A 392 4.68 -14.01 8.94
C MET A 392 3.30 -14.64 8.73
N VAL A 393 3.14 -15.49 7.74
CA VAL A 393 1.91 -16.21 7.42
C VAL A 393 2.13 -17.72 7.48
N ASP A 394 1.08 -18.50 7.79
CA ASP A 394 1.14 -19.95 7.69
C ASP A 394 1.13 -20.37 6.22
N GLU A 395 2.02 -21.28 5.83
CA GLU A 395 2.06 -21.78 4.45
C GLU A 395 0.72 -22.35 3.99
N GLN A 396 -0.01 -23.02 4.88
CA GLN A 396 -1.34 -23.57 4.60
C GLN A 396 -2.43 -22.51 4.34
N ASN A 397 -2.17 -21.23 4.68
CA ASN A 397 -3.07 -20.11 4.45
C ASN A 397 -2.72 -19.32 3.17
N VAL A 398 -1.73 -19.78 2.40
CA VAL A 398 -1.36 -19.24 1.10
C VAL A 398 -1.61 -20.29 0.03
N LEU A 399 -2.60 -20.06 -0.84
CA LEU A 399 -2.86 -20.94 -1.98
C LEU A 399 -1.77 -20.75 -3.04
N ARG A 400 -1.00 -21.81 -3.29
CA ARG A 400 0.10 -21.78 -4.27
C ARG A 400 -0.32 -22.40 -5.59
N LEU A 401 -0.30 -21.59 -6.65
CA LEU A 401 -0.65 -21.98 -7.98
C LEU A 401 0.56 -21.90 -8.92
N SER A 402 0.54 -22.70 -9.98
CA SER A 402 1.38 -22.52 -11.17
C SER A 402 0.52 -21.94 -12.29
N ARG A 403 0.98 -20.84 -12.91
CA ARG A 403 0.33 -20.25 -14.10
C ARG A 403 0.16 -21.29 -15.20
N GLU A 404 1.21 -22.06 -15.46
CA GLU A 404 1.24 -23.07 -16.53
C GLU A 404 0.25 -24.21 -16.27
N ALA A 405 0.06 -24.58 -15.01
CA ALA A 405 -0.87 -25.63 -14.63
C ALA A 405 -2.35 -25.22 -14.76
N LEU A 406 -2.65 -23.93 -14.64
CA LEU A 406 -4.05 -23.42 -14.74
C LEU A 406 -4.73 -23.77 -16.07
N ARG A 407 -3.97 -23.83 -17.17
CA ARG A 407 -4.50 -24.26 -18.47
C ARG A 407 -5.15 -25.64 -18.41
N ASP A 408 -4.48 -26.57 -17.75
CA ASP A 408 -4.86 -27.99 -17.72
C ASP A 408 -5.69 -28.35 -16.48
N SER A 409 -5.59 -27.58 -15.39
CA SER A 409 -6.41 -27.77 -14.17
C SER A 409 -7.76 -27.09 -14.25
N GLY A 410 -7.86 -25.98 -14.96
CA GLY A 410 -9.07 -25.16 -15.07
C GLY A 410 -9.09 -23.99 -14.09
N MET A 411 -10.24 -23.31 -14.00
CA MET A 411 -10.45 -22.13 -13.18
C MET A 411 -10.38 -22.48 -11.70
N VAL A 412 -9.60 -21.73 -10.95
CA VAL A 412 -9.52 -21.75 -9.48
C VAL A 412 -10.46 -20.68 -8.94
N VAL A 413 -11.31 -21.03 -7.98
CA VAL A 413 -12.18 -20.10 -7.24
C VAL A 413 -11.87 -20.25 -5.75
N ALA A 414 -11.48 -19.14 -5.12
CA ALA A 414 -11.04 -19.12 -3.74
C ALA A 414 -11.59 -17.91 -2.98
N THR A 415 -11.85 -18.08 -1.67
CA THR A 415 -12.19 -16.98 -0.78
C THR A 415 -10.93 -16.57 0.00
N VAL A 416 -10.55 -15.30 -0.14
CA VAL A 416 -9.39 -14.70 0.51
C VAL A 416 -9.88 -13.75 1.61
N THR A 417 -9.32 -13.89 2.81
CA THR A 417 -9.64 -13.07 3.98
C THR A 417 -8.66 -11.91 4.09
N ALA A 418 -9.12 -10.80 4.63
CA ALA A 418 -8.32 -9.60 4.87
C ALA A 418 -7.02 -9.89 5.61
N ARG A 419 -5.90 -9.32 5.14
CA ARG A 419 -4.52 -9.61 5.55
C ARG A 419 -4.22 -9.25 7.01
N GLU A 420 -5.07 -8.44 7.61
CA GLU A 420 -4.96 -7.96 8.99
C GLU A 420 -5.40 -9.01 10.01
N VAL A 421 -6.09 -10.08 9.57
CA VAL A 421 -6.59 -11.12 10.45
C VAL A 421 -6.04 -12.50 10.12
N GLN A 422 -5.93 -13.35 11.13
CA GLN A 422 -5.60 -14.76 10.92
C GLN A 422 -6.84 -15.52 10.44
N PRO A 423 -6.86 -16.07 9.22
CA PRO A 423 -8.06 -16.66 8.61
C PRO A 423 -8.42 -18.03 9.20
N GLY A 424 -7.64 -18.53 10.16
CA GLY A 424 -7.77 -19.89 10.69
C GLY A 424 -7.24 -20.98 9.74
N LYS A 425 -7.32 -22.24 10.18
CA LYS A 425 -6.65 -23.35 9.47
C LYS A 425 -7.15 -23.65 8.06
N LYS A 426 -8.34 -23.22 7.69
CA LYS A 426 -8.95 -23.48 6.38
C LYS A 426 -9.15 -22.23 5.54
N GLY A 427 -8.87 -21.07 6.09
CA GLY A 427 -8.98 -19.82 5.38
C GLY A 427 -7.69 -19.47 4.64
N LEU A 428 -7.78 -18.54 3.71
CA LEU A 428 -6.64 -18.05 2.96
C LEU A 428 -6.37 -16.58 3.31
N THR A 429 -5.11 -16.28 3.55
CA THR A 429 -4.59 -14.90 3.60
C THR A 429 -4.34 -14.37 2.19
N GLY A 430 -4.03 -15.25 1.24
CA GLY A 430 -3.83 -14.85 -0.14
C GLY A 430 -3.50 -16.00 -1.08
N VAL A 431 -3.26 -15.63 -2.34
CA VAL A 431 -2.89 -16.56 -3.42
C VAL A 431 -1.55 -16.13 -4.00
N ASN A 432 -0.64 -17.07 -4.22
CA ASN A 432 0.61 -16.87 -4.93
C ASN A 432 0.64 -17.72 -6.20
N ILE A 433 0.85 -17.11 -7.36
CA ILE A 433 0.82 -17.78 -8.66
C ILE A 433 2.20 -17.68 -9.27
N SER A 434 2.95 -18.79 -9.30
CA SER A 434 4.30 -18.83 -9.89
C SER A 434 4.28 -18.79 -11.41
N PHE A 435 5.30 -18.18 -11.99
CA PHE A 435 5.58 -18.16 -13.43
C PHE A 435 6.70 -19.14 -13.74
N ASP A 436 6.39 -20.42 -13.89
CA ASP A 436 7.40 -21.47 -14.05
C ASP A 436 8.24 -21.30 -15.31
N THR A 437 7.71 -20.66 -16.35
CA THR A 437 8.42 -20.33 -17.59
C THR A 437 8.78 -18.85 -17.73
N GLY A 438 8.75 -18.12 -16.60
CA GLY A 438 9.07 -16.70 -16.49
C GLY A 438 7.94 -15.76 -16.94
N ASP A 439 8.08 -14.50 -16.60
CA ASP A 439 7.17 -13.42 -17.00
C ASP A 439 7.21 -13.21 -18.51
N LYS A 440 6.04 -13.09 -19.12
CA LYS A 440 5.87 -12.87 -20.57
C LYS A 440 5.60 -11.40 -20.91
N SER A 441 5.53 -10.54 -19.91
CA SER A 441 5.41 -9.10 -20.14
C SER A 441 6.60 -8.56 -20.93
N SER A 442 6.36 -7.55 -21.75
CA SER A 442 7.42 -6.97 -22.57
C SER A 442 8.38 -6.15 -21.70
N GLY A 443 9.62 -6.63 -21.56
CA GLY A 443 10.69 -5.84 -20.94
C GLY A 443 11.16 -4.65 -21.78
N SER A 444 10.66 -4.49 -23.02
CA SER A 444 11.01 -3.39 -23.92
C SER A 444 10.04 -2.21 -23.88
N CYS A 445 8.96 -2.28 -23.11
CA CYS A 445 8.07 -1.14 -22.91
C CYS A 445 8.79 -0.05 -22.10
N THR A 446 8.39 1.19 -22.26
CA THR A 446 8.87 2.32 -21.45
C THR A 446 7.70 3.03 -20.79
N GLN A 447 7.89 3.54 -19.58
CA GLN A 447 6.84 4.25 -18.86
C GLN A 447 6.46 5.59 -19.53
N GLN A 448 7.33 6.13 -20.37
CA GLN A 448 7.02 7.31 -21.18
C GLN A 448 6.00 7.03 -22.29
N ALA A 449 6.05 5.82 -22.86
CA ALA A 449 5.10 5.38 -23.88
C ALA A 449 3.85 4.73 -23.26
N ASN A 450 4.01 4.08 -22.13
CA ASN A 450 2.96 3.41 -21.37
C ASN A 450 3.22 3.55 -19.87
N PRO A 451 2.52 4.44 -19.16
CA PRO A 451 2.72 4.64 -17.72
C PRO A 451 2.56 3.37 -16.87
N LEU A 452 1.85 2.37 -17.38
CA LEU A 452 1.62 1.09 -16.69
C LEU A 452 2.65 0.02 -17.04
N CYS A 453 3.70 0.37 -17.79
CA CYS A 453 4.79 -0.55 -18.12
C CYS A 453 5.53 -0.99 -16.85
N ASP A 454 5.47 -2.28 -16.53
CA ASP A 454 6.11 -2.87 -15.34
C ASP A 454 7.57 -3.28 -15.57
N GLY A 455 8.04 -3.27 -16.82
CA GLY A 455 9.39 -3.66 -17.20
C GLY A 455 9.65 -5.16 -17.24
N GLY A 456 8.67 -5.99 -16.87
CA GLY A 456 8.76 -7.45 -16.89
C GLY A 456 9.74 -8.05 -15.87
N GLY A 457 9.97 -9.36 -16.00
CA GLY A 457 10.92 -10.08 -15.16
C GLY A 457 10.44 -10.40 -13.76
N TYR A 458 9.14 -10.52 -13.57
CA TYR A 458 8.54 -10.99 -12.32
C TYR A 458 8.49 -12.51 -12.28
N ASP A 459 8.41 -13.04 -11.06
CA ASP A 459 8.37 -14.49 -10.82
C ASP A 459 6.99 -14.99 -10.45
N ASN A 460 6.11 -14.09 -9.94
CA ASN A 460 4.79 -14.48 -9.45
C ASN A 460 3.76 -13.35 -9.63
N TYR A 461 2.48 -13.72 -9.49
CA TYR A 461 1.41 -12.85 -9.00
C TYR A 461 1.10 -13.15 -7.54
N THR A 462 0.71 -12.12 -6.79
CA THR A 462 0.05 -12.26 -5.49
C THR A 462 -1.33 -11.62 -5.53
N VAL A 463 -2.30 -12.26 -4.87
CA VAL A 463 -3.64 -11.74 -4.64
C VAL A 463 -3.87 -11.75 -3.14
N GLU A 464 -4.21 -10.62 -2.57
CA GLU A 464 -4.53 -10.45 -1.16
C GLU A 464 -5.69 -9.48 -0.97
N VAL A 465 -6.24 -9.40 0.22
CA VAL A 465 -7.33 -8.50 0.58
C VAL A 465 -6.83 -7.54 1.63
N VAL A 466 -7.07 -6.25 1.43
CA VAL A 466 -6.79 -5.19 2.40
C VAL A 466 -8.12 -4.70 2.98
N ASP A 467 -8.21 -4.57 4.30
CA ASP A 467 -9.31 -3.87 4.97
C ASP A 467 -8.74 -2.73 5.84
N ARG A 468 -9.50 -1.67 6.00
CA ARG A 468 -9.11 -0.58 6.90
C ARG A 468 -9.33 -1.00 8.35
N MET A 469 -8.37 -1.75 8.91
CA MET A 469 -8.32 -2.09 10.34
C MET A 469 -6.89 -2.31 10.81
N GLY A 470 -6.65 -2.20 12.10
CA GLY A 470 -5.31 -2.26 12.67
C GLY A 470 -4.42 -1.17 12.08
N SER A 471 -3.19 -1.53 11.77
CA SER A 471 -2.21 -0.63 11.13
C SER A 471 -2.66 -0.16 9.74
N ASP A 472 -3.46 -0.93 9.02
CA ASP A 472 -4.06 -0.52 7.74
C ASP A 472 -5.31 0.36 7.87
N SER A 473 -5.69 0.78 9.09
CA SER A 473 -6.88 1.65 9.30
C SER A 473 -6.85 2.95 8.49
N PHE A 474 -5.67 3.43 8.15
CA PHE A 474 -5.46 4.70 7.44
C PHE A 474 -5.08 4.51 5.97
N THR A 475 -5.22 3.30 5.42
CA THR A 475 -5.14 3.10 3.98
C THR A 475 -6.35 3.72 3.29
N PRO A 476 -6.22 4.20 2.04
CA PRO A 476 -7.28 4.97 1.40
C PRO A 476 -8.54 4.16 1.10
N ASP A 477 -8.42 2.84 0.94
CA ASP A 477 -9.53 1.97 0.53
C ASP A 477 -9.43 0.57 1.17
N SER A 478 -10.45 -0.26 0.97
CA SER A 478 -10.50 -1.69 1.29
C SER A 478 -10.92 -2.45 0.04
N GLY A 479 -10.21 -3.52 -0.33
CA GLY A 479 -10.51 -4.27 -1.55
C GLY A 479 -9.48 -5.36 -1.83
N VAL A 480 -9.46 -5.85 -3.06
CA VAL A 480 -8.51 -6.86 -3.53
C VAL A 480 -7.27 -6.19 -4.10
N LEU A 481 -6.11 -6.48 -3.53
CA LEU A 481 -4.81 -6.03 -3.98
C LEU A 481 -4.17 -7.11 -4.85
N LEU A 482 -3.91 -6.78 -6.11
CA LEU A 482 -3.24 -7.63 -7.08
C LEU A 482 -1.86 -7.07 -7.38
N ALA A 483 -0.82 -7.89 -7.31
CA ALA A 483 0.54 -7.45 -7.60
C ALA A 483 1.37 -8.50 -8.31
N LYS A 484 2.31 -8.06 -9.15
CA LYS A 484 3.43 -8.90 -9.64
C LYS A 484 4.57 -8.81 -8.65
N THR A 485 5.26 -9.93 -8.42
CA THR A 485 6.32 -10.00 -7.42
C THR A 485 7.55 -10.77 -7.91
N LYS A 486 8.73 -10.42 -7.39
CA LYS A 486 10.00 -11.13 -7.62
C LYS A 486 10.41 -11.89 -6.37
N ASN A 487 11.05 -13.04 -6.56
CA ASN A 487 11.61 -13.82 -5.45
C ASN A 487 12.80 -13.11 -4.80
N GLN A 488 13.54 -12.32 -5.59
CA GLN A 488 14.69 -11.54 -5.13
C GLN A 488 14.30 -10.09 -4.83
N ASP A 489 14.94 -9.49 -3.84
CA ASP A 489 14.79 -8.08 -3.49
C ASP A 489 15.60 -7.22 -4.48
N ARG A 490 15.06 -7.04 -5.65
CA ARG A 490 15.58 -6.12 -6.68
C ARG A 490 14.43 -5.24 -7.15
N ALA A 491 14.39 -4.05 -6.64
CA ALA A 491 13.30 -3.09 -6.92
C ALA A 491 13.17 -2.79 -8.43
N PRO A 492 11.94 -2.72 -8.97
CA PRO A 492 10.72 -3.10 -8.28
C PRO A 492 10.63 -4.62 -8.08
N PHE A 493 10.45 -5.09 -6.84
CA PHE A 493 10.21 -6.51 -6.56
C PHE A 493 8.76 -6.80 -6.13
N GLU A 494 7.99 -5.77 -5.88
CA GLU A 494 6.53 -5.77 -5.80
C GLU A 494 6.00 -4.64 -6.67
N TRP A 495 5.01 -4.94 -7.49
CA TRP A 495 4.40 -4.03 -8.45
C TRP A 495 2.90 -4.19 -8.41
N VAL A 496 2.22 -3.21 -7.85
CA VAL A 496 0.75 -3.20 -7.75
C VAL A 496 0.14 -3.02 -9.13
N ILE A 497 -0.83 -3.86 -9.45
CA ILE A 497 -1.71 -3.68 -10.60
C ILE A 497 -2.78 -2.68 -10.21
N ASP A 498 -2.81 -1.59 -10.93
CA ASP A 498 -3.73 -0.50 -10.67
C ASP A 498 -5.08 -0.76 -11.34
N ALA A 499 -6.14 -0.83 -10.53
CA ALA A 499 -7.50 -0.99 -11.04
C ALA A 499 -8.04 0.29 -11.68
N ASN A 500 -7.50 1.46 -11.33
CA ASN A 500 -8.02 2.76 -11.72
C ASN A 500 -6.94 3.77 -12.10
N PRO A 501 -6.16 3.54 -13.18
CA PRO A 501 -5.04 4.38 -13.56
C PRO A 501 -5.43 5.75 -14.15
N GLN A 502 -6.70 6.12 -14.11
CA GLN A 502 -7.24 7.34 -14.73
C GLN A 502 -6.95 8.63 -13.95
N ASP A 503 -6.39 8.55 -12.75
CA ASP A 503 -6.02 9.70 -11.93
C ASP A 503 -4.68 10.33 -12.32
N ILE A 504 -3.90 9.65 -13.16
CA ILE A 504 -2.66 10.21 -13.72
C ILE A 504 -2.97 11.53 -14.43
N ASP A 505 -2.21 12.58 -14.11
CA ASP A 505 -2.34 13.96 -14.59
C ASP A 505 -3.59 14.72 -14.08
N MET A 506 -4.37 14.17 -13.17
CA MET A 506 -5.42 14.95 -12.49
C MET A 506 -4.82 15.90 -11.45
N THR A 507 -5.48 17.01 -11.21
CA THR A 507 -5.06 17.99 -10.20
C THR A 507 -5.04 17.33 -8.81
N ASP A 508 -3.87 17.38 -8.18
CA ASP A 508 -3.67 16.91 -6.82
C ASP A 508 -3.99 18.00 -5.79
N TYR A 509 -3.31 19.14 -5.92
CA TYR A 509 -3.53 20.32 -5.09
C TYR A 509 -3.23 21.60 -5.88
N VAL A 510 -3.63 22.72 -5.30
CA VAL A 510 -3.41 24.04 -5.92
C VAL A 510 -2.45 24.82 -5.02
N LEU A 511 -1.39 25.38 -5.63
CA LEU A 511 -0.44 26.25 -4.94
C LEU A 511 -1.11 27.56 -4.49
N PRO A 512 -0.55 28.27 -3.50
CA PRO A 512 -1.08 29.58 -3.04
C PRO A 512 -1.20 30.62 -4.14
N ASP A 513 -0.42 30.52 -5.22
CA ASP A 513 -0.48 31.42 -6.38
C ASP A 513 -1.55 31.01 -7.41
N GLY A 514 -2.29 29.92 -7.16
CA GLY A 514 -3.30 29.37 -8.04
C GLY A 514 -2.78 28.37 -9.07
N THR A 515 -1.52 27.98 -9.04
CA THR A 515 -0.96 26.96 -9.94
C THR A 515 -1.45 25.57 -9.53
N GLU A 516 -2.04 24.84 -10.47
CA GLU A 516 -2.45 23.44 -10.27
C GLU A 516 -1.24 22.51 -10.37
N VAL A 517 -1.11 21.60 -9.40
CA VAL A 517 -0.09 20.55 -9.37
C VAL A 517 -0.75 19.20 -9.61
N PRO A 518 -0.43 18.51 -10.72
CA PRO A 518 -1.06 17.24 -11.05
C PRO A 518 -0.41 16.07 -10.29
N ILE A 519 -1.19 15.00 -10.10
CA ILE A 519 -0.66 13.70 -9.73
C ILE A 519 0.17 13.16 -10.89
N THR A 520 1.44 12.88 -10.63
CA THR A 520 2.32 12.26 -11.63
C THR A 520 2.36 10.74 -11.44
N ILE A 521 2.83 10.03 -12.45
CA ILE A 521 3.04 8.58 -12.34
C ILE A 521 4.04 8.21 -11.23
N GLY A 522 4.91 9.14 -10.84
CA GLY A 522 5.87 8.96 -9.75
C GLY A 522 5.28 9.14 -8.37
N ASP A 523 4.13 9.78 -8.27
CA ASP A 523 3.43 10.01 -7.01
C ASP A 523 2.81 8.70 -6.49
N TYR A 524 3.10 8.36 -5.23
CA TYR A 524 2.55 7.16 -4.60
C TYR A 524 1.02 7.21 -4.49
N ARG A 525 0.43 8.40 -4.41
CA ARG A 525 -1.02 8.60 -4.28
C ARG A 525 -1.78 8.22 -5.55
N GLN A 526 -1.07 8.14 -6.67
CA GLN A 526 -1.61 7.61 -7.91
C GLN A 526 -2.15 6.17 -7.74
N LEU A 527 -1.59 5.41 -6.80
CA LEU A 527 -2.04 4.06 -6.48
C LEU A 527 -3.07 3.99 -5.35
N ALA A 528 -3.58 5.10 -4.84
CA ALA A 528 -4.48 5.06 -3.69
C ALA A 528 -5.85 4.40 -4.00
N ASP A 529 -6.28 4.35 -5.25
CA ASP A 529 -7.51 3.66 -5.72
C ASP A 529 -7.24 2.36 -6.51
N ALA A 530 -6.03 1.80 -6.34
CA ALA A 530 -5.59 0.64 -7.10
C ALA A 530 -6.31 -0.68 -6.75
N LEU A 531 -7.13 -0.71 -5.71
CA LEU A 531 -7.81 -1.94 -5.29
C LEU A 531 -8.99 -2.29 -6.21
N PHE A 532 -9.14 -3.60 -6.47
CA PHE A 532 -10.27 -4.15 -7.22
C PHE A 532 -11.46 -4.40 -6.29
N HIS A 533 -12.67 -4.19 -6.81
CA HIS A 533 -13.93 -4.36 -6.10
C HIS A 533 -14.87 -5.32 -6.81
N ALA A 534 -15.78 -5.95 -6.06
CA ALA A 534 -16.80 -6.82 -6.64
C ALA A 534 -18.00 -6.04 -7.17
N GLY A 535 -18.57 -6.50 -8.27
CA GLY A 535 -19.79 -5.96 -8.84
C GLY A 535 -19.59 -4.74 -9.73
N THR A 536 -20.67 -4.28 -10.30
CA THR A 536 -20.72 -3.14 -11.21
C THR A 536 -20.94 -1.84 -10.42
N ASP A 537 -20.57 -0.73 -11.01
CA ASP A 537 -20.76 0.62 -10.45
C ASP A 537 -20.12 0.81 -9.04
N SER A 538 -19.13 -0.01 -8.71
CA SER A 538 -18.42 0.06 -7.43
C SER A 538 -17.52 1.29 -7.30
N GLY A 539 -17.08 1.85 -8.41
CA GLY A 539 -16.02 2.86 -8.49
C GLY A 539 -14.66 2.28 -8.82
N SER A 540 -14.56 0.96 -8.99
CA SER A 540 -13.34 0.26 -9.36
C SER A 540 -13.64 -0.88 -10.34
N GLN A 541 -12.58 -1.50 -10.87
CA GLN A 541 -12.68 -2.66 -11.73
C GLN A 541 -12.98 -3.92 -10.89
N TYR A 542 -13.69 -4.87 -11.48
CA TYR A 542 -14.01 -6.18 -10.89
C TYR A 542 -13.32 -7.35 -11.60
N GLU A 543 -12.45 -7.05 -12.56
CA GLU A 543 -11.65 -8.05 -13.28
C GLU A 543 -10.38 -7.43 -13.86
N TYR A 544 -9.38 -8.26 -14.09
CA TYR A 544 -8.14 -7.88 -14.74
C TYR A 544 -7.64 -9.01 -15.65
N GLU A 545 -7.31 -8.68 -16.87
CA GLU A 545 -6.74 -9.62 -17.85
C GLU A 545 -5.29 -9.25 -18.16
N ASP A 546 -4.36 -10.16 -17.88
CA ASP A 546 -2.97 -10.09 -18.34
C ASP A 546 -2.79 -10.95 -19.60
N GLU A 547 -2.98 -10.33 -20.76
CA GLU A 547 -2.84 -11.02 -22.06
C GLU A 547 -1.43 -11.59 -22.24
N ALA A 548 -0.39 -10.92 -21.77
CA ALA A 548 1.00 -11.36 -21.91
C ALA A 548 1.25 -12.65 -21.13
N ASN A 549 0.79 -12.71 -19.89
CA ASN A 549 0.93 -13.86 -19.02
C ASN A 549 -0.23 -14.86 -19.14
N ARG A 550 -1.20 -14.59 -20.03
CA ARG A 550 -2.35 -15.46 -20.31
C ARG A 550 -3.17 -15.79 -19.07
N LEU A 551 -3.38 -14.80 -18.18
CA LEU A 551 -4.15 -14.91 -16.95
C LEU A 551 -5.35 -13.96 -16.96
N HIS A 552 -6.45 -14.39 -16.35
CA HIS A 552 -7.60 -13.56 -16.09
C HIS A 552 -8.04 -13.73 -14.62
N PHE A 553 -8.18 -12.61 -13.95
CA PHE A 553 -8.58 -12.48 -12.55
C PHE A 553 -9.99 -11.90 -12.50
N TYR A 554 -10.84 -12.44 -11.65
CA TYR A 554 -12.20 -11.98 -11.42
C TYR A 554 -12.44 -11.77 -9.94
N ILE A 555 -13.06 -10.68 -9.56
CA ILE A 555 -13.53 -10.40 -8.22
C ILE A 555 -15.05 -10.58 -8.24
N THR A 556 -15.51 -11.71 -7.75
CA THR A 556 -16.88 -12.17 -8.01
C THR A 556 -17.85 -11.86 -6.89
N ASP A 557 -17.37 -11.73 -5.66
CA ASP A 557 -18.23 -11.45 -4.50
C ASP A 557 -17.41 -10.87 -3.33
N MET A 558 -18.07 -10.11 -2.45
CA MET A 558 -17.54 -9.54 -1.24
C MET A 558 -18.42 -9.93 -0.06
N GLN A 559 -17.82 -10.27 1.05
CA GLN A 559 -18.53 -10.65 2.27
C GLN A 559 -17.85 -10.02 3.51
N ARG A 560 -18.67 -9.66 4.47
CA ARG A 560 -18.24 -9.38 5.84
C ARG A 560 -18.91 -10.35 6.79
N ASP A 561 -18.11 -10.99 7.64
CA ASP A 561 -18.64 -11.91 8.64
C ASP A 561 -19.35 -11.16 9.80
N ALA A 562 -19.88 -11.91 10.76
CA ALA A 562 -20.56 -11.33 11.94
C ALA A 562 -19.67 -10.44 12.81
N LYS A 563 -18.33 -10.53 12.67
CA LYS A 563 -17.35 -9.66 13.35
C LYS A 563 -16.91 -8.48 12.49
N GLY A 564 -17.45 -8.37 11.26
CA GLY A 564 -17.10 -7.36 10.27
C GLY A 564 -15.82 -7.65 9.49
N ILE A 565 -15.26 -8.84 9.57
CA ILE A 565 -14.06 -9.24 8.84
C ILE A 565 -14.38 -9.41 7.36
N LEU A 566 -13.61 -8.71 6.53
CA LEU A 566 -13.75 -8.69 5.08
C LEU A 566 -13.15 -9.94 4.44
N SER A 567 -13.82 -10.46 3.43
CA SER A 567 -13.28 -11.46 2.51
C SER A 567 -13.86 -11.27 1.12
N TYR A 568 -13.09 -11.67 0.12
CA TYR A 568 -13.51 -11.66 -1.27
C TYR A 568 -13.44 -13.06 -1.88
N THR A 569 -14.38 -13.35 -2.75
CA THR A 569 -14.30 -14.51 -3.66
C THR A 569 -13.64 -14.06 -4.95
N VAL A 570 -12.47 -14.63 -5.21
CA VAL A 570 -11.69 -14.37 -6.42
C VAL A 570 -11.66 -15.62 -7.30
N ALA A 571 -11.69 -15.43 -8.61
CA ALA A 571 -11.49 -16.51 -9.56
C ALA A 571 -10.30 -16.21 -10.47
N ILE A 572 -9.53 -17.24 -10.80
CA ILE A 572 -8.32 -17.12 -11.60
C ILE A 572 -8.32 -18.21 -12.65
N ARG A 573 -8.13 -17.84 -13.91
CA ARG A 573 -8.03 -18.81 -15.00
C ARG A 573 -6.92 -18.51 -15.98
N SER A 574 -6.50 -19.53 -16.71
CA SER A 574 -5.71 -19.36 -17.92
C SER A 574 -6.60 -18.91 -19.09
N LEU A 575 -6.07 -18.08 -19.98
CA LEU A 575 -6.67 -17.76 -21.28
C LEU A 575 -6.42 -18.88 -22.32
N ASP A 576 -5.54 -19.83 -22.04
CA ASP A 576 -5.11 -20.88 -22.99
C ASP A 576 -5.81 -22.22 -22.79
N GLY A 577 -6.61 -22.36 -21.73
CA GLY A 577 -7.36 -23.58 -21.46
C GLY A 577 -8.27 -23.47 -20.25
N SER A 578 -9.18 -24.43 -20.11
CA SER A 578 -10.24 -24.41 -19.09
C SER A 578 -10.32 -25.70 -18.28
N GLY A 579 -9.28 -26.55 -18.34
CA GLY A 579 -9.23 -27.82 -17.62
C GLY A 579 -10.19 -28.90 -18.14
N PRO A 580 -10.26 -30.04 -17.46
CA PRO A 580 -11.03 -31.21 -17.88
C PRO A 580 -12.51 -31.17 -17.45
N GLN A 581 -12.95 -30.18 -16.69
CA GLN A 581 -14.29 -30.06 -16.15
C GLN A 581 -15.32 -29.94 -17.26
N LYS A 582 -16.45 -30.61 -17.10
CA LYS A 582 -17.57 -30.42 -18.00
C LYS A 582 -18.35 -29.17 -17.60
N ARG A 583 -18.38 -28.18 -18.47
CA ARG A 583 -19.11 -26.94 -18.24
C ARG A 583 -20.57 -27.05 -18.60
N GLY A 584 -21.44 -26.33 -17.92
CA GLY A 584 -22.86 -26.34 -18.20
C GLY A 584 -23.61 -25.28 -17.40
N VAL A 585 -24.62 -24.68 -18.00
CA VAL A 585 -25.46 -23.64 -17.41
C VAL A 585 -26.92 -23.93 -17.58
N LYS A 586 -27.72 -23.63 -16.56
CA LYS A 586 -29.19 -23.59 -16.67
C LYS A 586 -29.68 -22.33 -15.97
N LEU A 587 -30.44 -21.53 -16.66
CA LEU A 587 -31.07 -20.32 -16.16
C LEU A 587 -32.58 -20.47 -16.26
N LEU A 588 -33.29 -20.30 -15.15
CA LEU A 588 -34.75 -20.38 -15.14
C LEU A 588 -35.37 -19.01 -15.35
N PRO A 589 -36.63 -18.94 -15.85
CA PRO A 589 -37.37 -17.69 -15.90
C PRO A 589 -37.37 -16.96 -14.57
N GLY A 590 -37.18 -15.66 -14.64
CA GLY A 590 -37.12 -14.82 -13.45
C GLY A 590 -38.50 -14.50 -12.86
N ALA A 591 -38.55 -14.30 -11.56
CA ALA A 591 -39.71 -13.76 -10.86
C ALA A 591 -39.56 -12.25 -10.69
N GLY A 592 -40.51 -11.50 -11.25
CA GLY A 592 -40.56 -10.05 -11.14
C GLY A 592 -41.37 -9.59 -9.94
N VAL A 593 -40.83 -8.71 -9.12
CA VAL A 593 -41.52 -8.04 -8.01
C VAL A 593 -41.27 -6.56 -8.04
N PRO A 594 -42.14 -5.71 -7.49
CA PRO A 594 -41.86 -4.30 -7.30
C PRO A 594 -40.57 -4.11 -6.47
N GLY A 595 -39.70 -3.19 -6.87
CA GLY A 595 -38.55 -2.78 -6.07
C GLY A 595 -38.95 -1.84 -4.92
N ALA A 596 -37.99 -1.46 -4.10
CA ALA A 596 -38.20 -0.54 -2.99
C ALA A 596 -38.52 0.90 -3.48
N GLU A 597 -37.95 1.29 -4.61
CA GLU A 597 -38.13 2.61 -5.21
C GLU A 597 -39.28 2.61 -6.24
N LYS A 598 -40.00 3.75 -6.32
CA LYS A 598 -41.08 3.91 -7.28
C LYS A 598 -40.58 3.86 -8.73
N GLY A 599 -41.20 3.03 -9.57
CA GLY A 599 -40.78 2.82 -10.97
C GLY A 599 -39.64 1.82 -11.12
N VAL A 600 -39.22 1.18 -10.05
CA VAL A 600 -38.23 0.09 -10.07
C VAL A 600 -38.92 -1.26 -9.88
N SER A 601 -38.47 -2.23 -10.65
CA SER A 601 -38.85 -3.64 -10.50
C SER A 601 -37.60 -4.49 -10.33
N MET A 602 -37.67 -5.55 -9.54
CA MET A 602 -36.60 -6.49 -9.29
C MET A 602 -36.94 -7.84 -9.91
N CYS A 603 -36.07 -8.38 -10.75
CA CYS A 603 -36.14 -9.72 -11.32
C CYS A 603 -35.12 -10.64 -10.66
N SER A 604 -35.56 -11.75 -10.10
CA SER A 604 -34.69 -12.77 -9.51
C SER A 604 -34.66 -14.00 -10.38
N PHE A 605 -33.50 -14.35 -10.92
CA PHE A 605 -33.28 -15.47 -11.83
C PHE A 605 -32.48 -16.57 -11.12
N PRO A 606 -33.04 -17.81 -11.00
CA PRO A 606 -32.27 -18.95 -10.52
C PRO A 606 -31.27 -19.41 -11.58
N LEU A 607 -29.99 -19.27 -11.29
CA LEU A 607 -28.86 -19.73 -12.08
C LEU A 607 -28.31 -21.02 -11.47
N PHE A 608 -28.15 -22.06 -12.28
CA PHE A 608 -27.58 -23.35 -11.87
C PHE A 608 -26.35 -23.67 -12.70
N ASN A 609 -25.30 -24.10 -12.03
CA ASN A 609 -24.17 -24.72 -12.66
C ASN A 609 -24.49 -26.22 -12.87
N THR A 610 -24.78 -26.61 -14.10
CA THR A 610 -25.10 -28.02 -14.48
C THR A 610 -23.85 -28.79 -14.92
N GLY A 611 -22.69 -28.18 -14.80
CA GLY A 611 -21.40 -28.81 -15.07
C GLY A 611 -21.04 -29.90 -14.05
N LYS A 612 -19.90 -30.52 -14.27
CA LYS A 612 -19.36 -31.56 -13.40
C LYS A 612 -17.88 -31.36 -13.15
N ALA A 613 -17.49 -31.51 -11.92
CA ALA A 613 -16.10 -31.59 -11.55
C ALA A 613 -15.37 -32.72 -12.26
N ALA A 614 -14.10 -32.59 -12.46
CA ALA A 614 -13.22 -33.65 -12.97
C ALA A 614 -11.94 -33.62 -12.13
N SER A 615 -11.22 -34.73 -12.08
CA SER A 615 -9.92 -34.78 -11.42
C SER A 615 -9.00 -33.73 -12.04
N ALA A 616 -8.31 -32.96 -11.21
CA ALA A 616 -7.36 -31.98 -11.66
C ALA A 616 -6.28 -32.61 -12.54
N GLN A 617 -5.97 -31.94 -13.63
CA GLN A 617 -4.77 -32.19 -14.45
C GLN A 617 -3.89 -30.95 -14.33
N GLY A 618 -2.61 -31.09 -14.53
CA GLY A 618 -1.63 -30.03 -14.26
C GLY A 618 -1.03 -30.16 -12.87
N GLN A 619 0.20 -29.72 -12.77
CA GLN A 619 0.96 -29.82 -11.50
C GLN A 619 1.06 -28.44 -10.86
N HIS A 620 0.19 -28.19 -9.90
CA HIS A 620 0.36 -27.08 -8.96
C HIS A 620 1.32 -27.48 -7.85
N PRO A 621 1.93 -26.51 -7.13
CA PRO A 621 2.79 -26.79 -5.99
C PRO A 621 2.10 -27.60 -4.87
N GLU A 622 0.75 -27.52 -4.80
CA GLU A 622 -0.07 -28.20 -3.80
C GLU A 622 -1.37 -28.74 -4.41
N ASP A 623 -2.15 -29.51 -3.63
CA ASP A 623 -3.48 -29.99 -4.06
C ASP A 623 -4.50 -28.85 -4.09
N VAL A 624 -4.88 -28.46 -5.27
CA VAL A 624 -5.89 -27.39 -5.53
C VAL A 624 -7.30 -27.91 -5.79
N SER A 625 -7.54 -29.20 -5.63
CA SER A 625 -8.81 -29.86 -5.97
C SER A 625 -10.01 -29.20 -5.32
N ALA A 626 -9.86 -28.69 -4.09
CA ALA A 626 -10.92 -27.98 -3.38
C ALA A 626 -11.38 -26.69 -4.06
N TYR A 627 -10.52 -26.08 -4.88
CA TYR A 627 -10.74 -24.78 -5.52
C TYR A 627 -11.15 -24.90 -7.01
N LEU A 628 -11.25 -26.12 -7.54
CA LEU A 628 -11.60 -26.41 -8.94
C LEU A 628 -13.06 -26.81 -9.13
N ASN A 629 -13.90 -26.57 -8.14
CA ASN A 629 -15.29 -27.08 -8.09
C ASN A 629 -16.34 -26.08 -8.56
N SER A 630 -15.96 -24.98 -9.19
CA SER A 630 -16.85 -23.89 -9.58
C SER A 630 -16.62 -23.48 -11.04
N ASP A 631 -17.54 -22.67 -11.53
CA ASP A 631 -17.39 -21.91 -12.76
C ASP A 631 -17.89 -20.48 -12.54
N VAL A 632 -17.35 -19.52 -13.30
CA VAL A 632 -17.82 -18.14 -13.31
C VAL A 632 -18.70 -17.93 -14.55
N TYR A 633 -19.82 -17.30 -14.33
CA TYR A 633 -20.75 -16.91 -15.39
C TYR A 633 -20.77 -15.41 -15.56
N ARG A 634 -20.54 -14.96 -16.79
CA ARG A 634 -20.78 -13.56 -17.17
C ARG A 634 -22.26 -13.34 -17.37
N LEU A 635 -22.76 -12.28 -16.77
CA LEU A 635 -24.17 -11.93 -16.73
C LEU A 635 -24.41 -10.67 -17.56
N LYS A 636 -25.30 -10.77 -18.56
CA LYS A 636 -25.70 -9.62 -19.36
C LYS A 636 -27.23 -9.50 -19.31
N ALA A 637 -27.70 -8.36 -18.85
CA ALA A 637 -29.12 -8.04 -18.79
C ALA A 637 -29.50 -7.00 -19.85
N GLU A 638 -30.61 -7.22 -20.52
CA GLU A 638 -31.22 -6.29 -21.46
C GLU A 638 -32.71 -6.18 -21.10
N VAL A 639 -33.37 -5.09 -21.48
CA VAL A 639 -34.83 -4.96 -21.28
C VAL A 639 -35.50 -4.50 -22.55
N GLU A 640 -36.60 -5.18 -22.89
CA GLU A 640 -37.53 -4.78 -23.95
C GLU A 640 -38.68 -3.99 -23.32
N GLY A 641 -39.00 -2.84 -23.90
CA GLY A 641 -40.03 -1.93 -23.43
C GLY A 641 -39.56 -0.45 -23.53
N ASN A 642 -40.39 0.38 -24.09
CA ASN A 642 -40.03 1.80 -24.23
C ASN A 642 -39.85 2.46 -22.87
N GLY A 643 -38.71 3.14 -22.64
CA GLY A 643 -38.41 3.85 -21.42
C GLY A 643 -37.97 2.95 -20.23
N TRP A 644 -37.63 1.69 -20.48
CA TRP A 644 -37.04 0.82 -19.48
C TRP A 644 -35.52 0.74 -19.63
N THR A 645 -34.83 0.65 -18.50
CA THR A 645 -33.37 0.37 -18.41
C THR A 645 -33.11 -0.73 -17.39
N THR A 646 -32.00 -1.46 -17.51
CA THR A 646 -31.59 -2.47 -16.53
C THR A 646 -30.39 -2.02 -15.72
N ILE A 647 -30.30 -2.49 -14.47
CA ILE A 647 -29.16 -2.36 -13.57
C ILE A 647 -28.86 -3.79 -13.07
N THR A 648 -27.65 -4.25 -13.33
CA THR A 648 -27.16 -5.56 -12.89
C THR A 648 -26.06 -5.32 -11.86
N PRO A 649 -26.33 -5.45 -10.54
CA PRO A 649 -25.36 -5.09 -9.49
C PRO A 649 -24.07 -5.91 -9.54
N ASN A 650 -24.13 -7.11 -10.11
CA ASN A 650 -22.96 -7.94 -10.34
C ASN A 650 -23.01 -8.54 -11.75
N ALA A 651 -21.97 -8.26 -12.53
CA ALA A 651 -21.83 -8.83 -13.89
C ALA A 651 -21.25 -10.26 -13.89
N LEU A 652 -20.86 -10.79 -12.73
CA LEU A 652 -20.24 -12.10 -12.56
C LEU A 652 -20.98 -12.91 -11.50
N ALA A 653 -21.02 -14.24 -11.67
CA ALA A 653 -21.51 -15.16 -10.67
C ALA A 653 -20.63 -16.40 -10.62
N ALA A 654 -19.96 -16.65 -9.49
CA ALA A 654 -19.21 -17.88 -9.23
C ALA A 654 -20.16 -18.91 -8.62
N VAL A 655 -20.33 -20.05 -9.27
CA VAL A 655 -21.29 -21.09 -8.83
C VAL A 655 -20.64 -22.46 -8.87
N ASP A 656 -20.72 -23.19 -7.75
CA ASP A 656 -20.20 -24.55 -7.64
C ASP A 656 -20.88 -25.52 -8.58
N PHE A 657 -20.18 -26.54 -9.04
CA PHE A 657 -20.78 -27.62 -9.85
C PHE A 657 -21.92 -28.29 -9.10
N GLY A 658 -23.10 -28.33 -9.75
CA GLY A 658 -24.32 -28.78 -9.13
C GLY A 658 -25.01 -27.79 -8.20
N GLY A 659 -24.37 -26.65 -7.96
CA GLY A 659 -24.88 -25.58 -7.13
C GLY A 659 -25.86 -24.65 -7.84
N LYS A 660 -26.40 -23.70 -7.09
CA LYS A 660 -27.28 -22.64 -7.59
C LYS A 660 -27.00 -21.31 -6.90
N GLN A 661 -27.23 -20.22 -7.64
CA GLN A 661 -27.23 -18.86 -7.14
C GLN A 661 -28.45 -18.11 -7.68
N THR A 662 -28.98 -17.18 -6.92
CA THR A 662 -29.99 -16.25 -7.41
C THR A 662 -29.33 -15.01 -7.95
N VAL A 663 -29.52 -14.71 -9.24
CA VAL A 663 -29.06 -13.50 -9.87
C VAL A 663 -30.19 -12.48 -9.84
N THR A 664 -29.88 -11.29 -9.32
CA THR A 664 -30.83 -10.16 -9.25
C THR A 664 -30.51 -9.14 -10.33
N VAL A 665 -31.53 -8.77 -11.10
CA VAL A 665 -31.48 -7.67 -12.06
C VAL A 665 -32.59 -6.68 -11.71
N PHE A 666 -32.27 -5.42 -11.64
CA PHE A 666 -33.25 -4.35 -11.47
C PHE A 666 -33.60 -3.75 -12.83
N ALA A 667 -34.86 -3.39 -12.98
CA ALA A 667 -35.37 -2.68 -14.15
C ALA A 667 -36.03 -1.39 -13.71
N GLN A 668 -35.63 -0.26 -14.28
CA GLN A 668 -36.15 1.05 -13.98
C GLN A 668 -36.98 1.59 -15.15
N GLN A 669 -38.18 2.05 -14.86
CA GLN A 669 -39.06 2.73 -15.82
C GLN A 669 -38.83 4.23 -15.73
N SER A 670 -38.55 4.87 -16.88
CA SER A 670 -38.53 6.32 -16.99
C SER A 670 -39.96 6.89 -17.08
N ALA A 671 -40.11 8.18 -16.78
CA ALA A 671 -41.39 8.86 -16.90
C ALA A 671 -41.94 8.77 -18.34
N GLY A 672 -43.17 8.30 -18.48
CA GLY A 672 -43.79 8.09 -19.80
C GLY A 672 -43.41 6.79 -20.52
N GLY A 673 -42.63 5.93 -19.83
CA GLY A 673 -42.29 4.61 -20.35
C GLY A 673 -43.49 3.66 -20.46
N SER A 674 -43.36 2.57 -21.25
CA SER A 674 -44.38 1.54 -21.39
C SER A 674 -44.69 0.89 -20.03
N ARG A 675 -45.97 0.58 -19.79
CA ARG A 675 -46.44 -0.06 -18.56
C ARG A 675 -45.83 -1.45 -18.32
N HIS A 676 -45.41 -2.12 -19.36
CA HIS A 676 -44.84 -3.46 -19.30
C HIS A 676 -43.45 -3.46 -19.91
N GLY A 677 -42.54 -4.19 -19.28
CA GLY A 677 -41.20 -4.48 -19.81
C GLY A 677 -40.89 -5.96 -19.66
N THR A 678 -39.92 -6.44 -20.42
CA THR A 678 -39.41 -7.80 -20.34
C THR A 678 -37.89 -7.74 -20.17
N VAL A 679 -37.41 -8.09 -18.98
CA VAL A 679 -35.98 -8.24 -18.71
C VAL A 679 -35.51 -9.56 -19.25
N LYS A 680 -34.45 -9.55 -20.04
CA LYS A 680 -33.78 -10.70 -20.60
C LYS A 680 -32.38 -10.81 -19.97
N LEU A 681 -32.14 -11.87 -19.22
CA LEU A 681 -30.82 -12.17 -18.64
C LEU A 681 -30.16 -13.29 -19.45
N THR A 682 -28.91 -13.05 -19.83
CA THR A 682 -28.05 -14.08 -20.45
C THR A 682 -26.90 -14.39 -19.50
N ALA A 683 -26.66 -15.67 -19.20
CA ALA A 683 -25.54 -16.17 -18.42
C ALA A 683 -24.64 -17.02 -19.33
N THR A 684 -23.36 -16.70 -19.41
CA THR A 684 -22.38 -17.39 -20.26
C THR A 684 -21.20 -17.81 -19.38
N SER A 685 -20.80 -19.09 -19.48
CA SER A 685 -19.61 -19.60 -18.78
C SER A 685 -18.34 -18.92 -19.28
N GLU A 686 -17.52 -18.42 -18.37
CA GLU A 686 -16.21 -17.85 -18.69
C GLU A 686 -15.18 -18.93 -19.10
N SER A 687 -15.39 -20.17 -18.64
CA SER A 687 -14.54 -21.31 -19.00
C SER A 687 -14.90 -21.95 -20.35
N ASP A 688 -16.18 -21.87 -20.78
CA ASP A 688 -16.67 -22.41 -22.08
C ASP A 688 -17.80 -21.51 -22.60
N PRO A 689 -17.51 -20.49 -23.41
CA PRO A 689 -18.51 -19.55 -23.93
C PRO A 689 -19.61 -20.20 -24.77
N SER A 690 -19.44 -21.47 -25.22
CA SER A 690 -20.52 -22.21 -25.86
C SER A 690 -21.65 -22.59 -24.90
N LYS A 691 -21.41 -22.57 -23.61
CA LYS A 691 -22.38 -22.79 -22.54
C LYS A 691 -22.99 -21.46 -22.13
N THR A 692 -24.02 -21.10 -22.86
CA THR A 692 -24.81 -19.90 -22.63
C THR A 692 -26.29 -20.23 -22.50
N MET A 693 -26.99 -19.50 -21.67
CA MET A 693 -28.44 -19.64 -21.46
C MET A 693 -29.08 -18.27 -21.24
N THR A 694 -30.24 -18.10 -21.79
CA THR A 694 -31.05 -16.90 -21.65
C THR A 694 -32.38 -17.21 -20.99
N ALA A 695 -32.83 -16.33 -20.11
CA ALA A 695 -34.19 -16.40 -19.52
C ALA A 695 -34.79 -14.99 -19.43
N THR A 696 -36.11 -14.96 -19.29
CA THR A 696 -36.86 -13.68 -19.23
C THR A 696 -37.62 -13.54 -17.93
N CYS A 697 -37.89 -12.28 -17.58
CA CYS A 697 -38.71 -11.87 -16.45
C CYS A 697 -39.58 -10.68 -16.86
N HIS A 698 -40.87 -10.76 -16.59
CA HIS A 698 -41.78 -9.66 -16.86
C HIS A 698 -41.82 -8.67 -15.72
N VAL A 699 -41.79 -7.40 -16.04
CA VAL A 699 -41.87 -6.29 -15.11
C VAL A 699 -43.01 -5.37 -15.45
N ASN A 700 -43.60 -4.78 -14.42
CA ASN A 700 -44.75 -3.89 -14.59
C ASN A 700 -44.37 -2.51 -14.03
N GLY A 701 -44.53 -1.48 -14.83
CA GLY A 701 -44.46 -0.09 -14.39
C GLY A 701 -45.69 0.36 -13.58
N LEU A 702 -45.56 1.41 -12.90
CA LEU A 702 -46.63 2.04 -12.12
C LEU A 702 -47.56 2.85 -12.99
#